data_db65115ac2c6afb37b27453ffd69cbb7
#
_entry.id   db65115ac2c6afb37b27453ffd69cbb7
#
_cell.length_a   1.000
_cell.length_b   1.000
_cell.length_c   1.000
_cell.angle_alpha   90.00
_cell.angle_beta   90.00
_cell.angle_gamma   90.00
#
_symmetry.space_group_name_H-M   'P 1'
#
loop_
_entity.id
_entity.type
_entity.pdbx_description
1 polymer ?
#
loop_
_entity_poly.entity_id
_entity_poly.type
_entity_poly.pdbx_seq_one_letter_code
_entity_poly.pdbx_strand_id
1 'polypeptide(L)'
;MIRRTAWRAVLALSCAGLMLAPATPASAQPGEGKLTVNVLREFAAKGTLNPQIQTALAGATIRVTSDHSGETRTYPVGPDGTITIDFDTWRRSRGKYKVELIDWPNKYNQATGQGFLQPAFAGTGLSSHLNFVDMEEGQDATLNLAVWNPEDYCQDNPTLVTACQQAATKPGQKTLVTFPYNSRGDTQGSTTNPTTIATVTDTGALYGLAYRKKDKRLFSGAYAKRHTEYGPGGQGAIYVTDRTTGATSVFATVPNAGTTAHNQGNRVDAPFSNRPGKESLGDIEISSDGSELYVVNMNDGNLYTYDATQATAGAPKRAPVQIPDSACSPPGDWRPMGLGVRDGVVYVGGVCSAESTQDVTKLRAVVWTYNPATATFGAAPIVDEPLNFPRDPANDPTPGDWKPWTRDNLAQFPMGNVTYPQPMLSDIEIERDGGLVLGFRDRFGDQSGLVIPNANPSGPVESTVTGGDIIKVCRKSDSTYHWEGSADCPRPRGGNEWFTGDTYYTGTGHRETAWGALALPMQQDTIASTFLDPYRTINSGGTGWFDRTTGHRDATRDGFGVVYATDGGFGKANGLGDLELLCDDPPVQIGNRVWLDDGGGTQNARYDETLGIEGVTVTLKDSTGRVVATKKTDAKGEYYFDHRDGLLPNTDYTVEFDKSTADTSNLPGGITIADLMWTRTTGSNPATNSDAEPAGGDEQAPTAVARVTTGPPGSVDHDLDAGMWAGT
;
A
#
# COMPACT_ATOMS: atom_id res chain seq x y z
N MET A 1 -67.32 -26.65 1.11
CA MET A 1 -67.70 -27.33 2.35
C MET A 1 -66.52 -27.20 3.28
N ILE A 2 -66.59 -26.58 4.28
CA ILE A 2 -67.09 -26.27 5.58
C ILE A 2 -66.33 -25.12 6.19
N ARG A 3 -67.05 -24.11 6.56
CA ARG A 3 -66.61 -22.97 7.39
C ARG A 3 -66.40 -23.36 8.85
N ARG A 4 -65.54 -22.61 9.59
CA ARG A 4 -65.74 -22.20 11.00
C ARG A 4 -64.73 -21.12 11.30
N THR A 5 -65.05 -19.94 11.35
CA THR A 5 -65.58 -18.90 12.26
C THR A 5 -64.80 -18.75 13.60
N ALA A 6 -64.19 -17.58 13.73
CA ALA A 6 -63.48 -17.08 14.88
C ALA A 6 -64.40 -16.50 15.97
N TRP A 7 -63.90 -16.45 17.19
CA TRP A 7 -64.50 -15.59 18.24
C TRP A 7 -63.44 -14.60 18.75
N ARG A 8 -63.85 -13.33 18.69
CA ARG A 8 -63.16 -12.21 19.37
C ARG A 8 -63.67 -12.16 20.82
N ALA A 9 -62.78 -12.08 21.77
CA ALA A 9 -63.07 -11.67 23.13
C ALA A 9 -62.54 -10.22 23.32
N VAL A 10 -63.43 -9.27 23.58
CA VAL A 10 -63.15 -7.94 23.98
C VAL A 10 -63.12 -7.92 25.53
N LEU A 11 -61.97 -7.62 26.11
CA LEU A 11 -61.88 -7.29 27.56
C LEU A 11 -61.70 -5.78 27.68
N ALA A 12 -62.74 -5.13 28.23
CA ALA A 12 -62.67 -3.77 28.70
C ALA A 12 -61.95 -3.73 30.04
N LEU A 13 -60.84 -3.04 30.15
CA LEU A 13 -60.21 -2.68 31.40
C LEU A 13 -60.37 -1.20 31.67
N SER A 14 -60.97 -0.91 32.77
CA SER A 14 -61.27 0.41 33.33
C SER A 14 -59.97 1.20 33.62
N CYS A 15 -59.93 2.43 33.14
CA CYS A 15 -58.93 3.43 33.52
C CYS A 15 -59.06 3.78 35.03
N ALA A 16 -58.10 3.39 35.81
CA ALA A 16 -57.78 4.06 37.08
C ALA A 16 -56.55 4.96 36.79
N GLY A 17 -56.79 6.26 36.79
CA GLY A 17 -55.72 7.25 36.62
C GLY A 17 -54.78 7.27 37.82
N LEU A 18 -53.58 6.73 37.63
CA LEU A 18 -52.41 7.12 38.43
C LEU A 18 -51.76 8.30 37.73
N MET A 19 -51.86 9.49 38.32
CA MET A 19 -50.96 10.59 37.98
C MET A 19 -49.56 10.20 38.40
N LEU A 20 -48.76 9.71 37.46
CA LEU A 20 -47.33 9.69 37.59
C LEU A 20 -46.85 11.13 37.53
N ALA A 21 -46.33 11.62 38.64
CA ALA A 21 -45.51 12.82 38.66
C ALA A 21 -44.39 12.65 37.60
N PRO A 22 -44.00 13.70 36.87
CA PRO A 22 -42.86 13.61 35.98
C PRO A 22 -41.67 13.16 36.84
N ALA A 23 -41.14 11.97 36.50
CA ALA A 23 -39.85 11.58 37.03
C ALA A 23 -38.88 12.65 36.55
N THR A 24 -38.37 13.43 37.49
CA THR A 24 -37.13 14.19 37.26
C THR A 24 -36.14 13.18 36.69
N PRO A 25 -35.50 13.46 35.54
CA PRO A 25 -34.42 12.61 35.10
C PRO A 25 -33.49 12.49 36.33
N ALA A 26 -33.29 11.26 36.80
CA ALA A 26 -32.23 10.98 37.74
C ALA A 26 -30.98 11.55 37.07
N SER A 27 -30.41 12.62 37.68
CA SER A 27 -29.09 13.04 37.32
C SER A 27 -28.26 11.77 37.47
N ALA A 28 -27.82 11.19 36.36
CA ALA A 28 -26.79 10.17 36.40
C ALA A 28 -25.70 10.76 37.32
N GLN A 29 -25.37 10.09 38.40
CA GLN A 29 -24.16 10.46 39.12
C GLN A 29 -23.08 10.46 38.09
N PRO A 30 -22.30 11.55 37.93
CA PRO A 30 -21.24 11.57 36.96
C PRO A 30 -20.37 10.34 37.20
N GLY A 31 -20.38 9.38 36.30
CA GLY A 31 -19.45 8.26 36.32
C GLY A 31 -18.04 8.85 36.35
N GLU A 32 -17.12 8.14 36.91
CA GLU A 32 -15.72 8.48 36.73
C GLU A 32 -15.42 8.20 35.27
N GLY A 33 -15.11 9.24 34.49
CA GLY A 33 -14.94 9.14 33.04
C GLY A 33 -13.80 8.21 32.65
N LYS A 34 -13.93 7.52 31.51
CA LYS A 34 -12.91 6.62 31.00
C LYS A 34 -12.28 7.22 29.75
N LEU A 35 -10.97 7.08 29.63
CA LEU A 35 -10.24 7.44 28.41
C LEU A 35 -9.97 6.20 27.59
N THR A 36 -10.56 6.16 26.41
CA THR A 36 -10.24 5.13 25.39
C THR A 36 -9.20 5.69 24.42
N VAL A 37 -8.10 4.98 24.25
CA VAL A 37 -7.07 5.33 23.27
C VAL A 37 -6.98 4.20 22.22
N ASN A 38 -7.25 4.53 20.99
CA ASN A 38 -7.04 3.66 19.84
C ASN A 38 -5.72 4.02 19.17
N VAL A 39 -4.88 3.04 18.91
CA VAL A 39 -3.63 3.22 18.14
C VAL A 39 -3.74 2.48 16.83
N LEU A 40 -3.53 3.20 15.74
CA LEU A 40 -3.79 2.75 14.38
C LEU A 40 -2.52 2.85 13.53
N ARG A 41 -2.41 2.01 12.50
CA ARG A 41 -1.53 2.23 11.36
C ARG A 41 -2.31 2.94 10.27
N GLU A 42 -1.78 4.05 9.78
CA GLU A 42 -2.37 4.94 8.78
C GLU A 42 -1.61 4.79 7.46
N PHE A 43 -2.26 5.03 6.30
CA PHE A 43 -1.69 4.81 4.97
C PHE A 43 -1.88 5.96 3.98
N ALA A 44 -2.72 6.95 4.31
CA ALA A 44 -3.18 7.94 3.34
C ALA A 44 -2.62 9.36 3.54
N ALA A 45 -1.92 9.63 4.65
CA ALA A 45 -1.41 10.96 5.03
C ALA A 45 -2.48 12.07 5.01
N LYS A 46 -3.69 11.76 5.50
CA LYS A 46 -4.84 12.70 5.47
C LYS A 46 -5.22 13.26 6.84
N GLY A 47 -4.77 12.65 7.93
CA GLY A 47 -5.17 13.03 9.29
C GLY A 47 -6.65 12.76 9.60
N THR A 48 -7.30 11.90 8.83
CA THR A 48 -8.72 11.56 9.00
C THR A 48 -8.88 10.12 9.45
N LEU A 49 -9.80 9.87 10.38
CA LEU A 49 -10.15 8.52 10.79
C LEU A 49 -10.92 7.81 9.66
N ASN A 50 -10.36 6.70 9.16
CA ASN A 50 -11.00 5.83 8.18
C ASN A 50 -10.79 4.35 8.56
N PRO A 51 -11.72 3.73 9.29
CA PRO A 51 -11.58 2.35 9.73
C PRO A 51 -11.53 1.29 8.61
N GLN A 52 -11.90 1.65 7.38
CA GLN A 52 -11.80 0.73 6.24
C GLN A 52 -10.37 0.62 5.71
N ILE A 53 -9.56 1.68 5.89
CA ILE A 53 -8.18 1.72 5.43
C ILE A 53 -7.20 1.46 6.57
N GLN A 54 -7.42 2.09 7.73
CA GLN A 54 -6.53 1.99 8.88
C GLN A 54 -6.66 0.64 9.58
N THR A 55 -5.53 0.14 10.08
CA THR A 55 -5.50 -1.12 10.84
C THR A 55 -5.10 -0.88 12.28
N ALA A 56 -5.60 -1.70 13.20
CA ALA A 56 -5.21 -1.66 14.60
C ALA A 56 -3.71 -1.94 14.77
N LEU A 57 -3.05 -1.22 15.68
CA LEU A 57 -1.64 -1.42 16.01
C LEU A 57 -1.49 -1.87 17.46
N ALA A 58 -1.25 -3.15 17.66
CA ALA A 58 -0.96 -3.73 18.96
C ALA A 58 0.45 -3.39 19.47
N GLY A 59 0.67 -3.45 20.78
CA GLY A 59 1.99 -3.37 21.39
C GLY A 59 2.59 -1.97 21.47
N ALA A 60 1.82 -0.94 21.19
CA ALA A 60 2.20 0.44 21.48
C ALA A 60 2.14 0.73 22.98
N THR A 61 2.77 1.82 23.41
CA THR A 61 2.79 2.26 24.82
C THR A 61 2.30 3.70 24.95
N ILE A 62 1.29 3.90 25.76
CA ILE A 62 0.72 5.21 26.11
C ILE A 62 1.26 5.64 27.46
N ARG A 63 1.72 6.89 27.58
CA ARG A 63 2.05 7.54 28.84
C ARG A 63 0.98 8.57 29.18
N VAL A 64 0.48 8.51 30.41
CA VAL A 64 -0.47 9.48 30.94
C VAL A 64 0.14 10.16 32.16
N THR A 65 0.08 11.49 32.18
CA THR A 65 0.58 12.31 33.31
C THR A 65 -0.56 13.18 33.85
N SER A 66 -0.81 13.09 35.14
CA SER A 66 -1.82 13.92 35.85
C SER A 66 -1.28 15.33 36.10
N ASP A 67 -2.07 16.35 35.77
CA ASP A 67 -1.80 17.75 36.08
C ASP A 67 -1.68 18.04 37.58
N HIS A 68 -2.61 17.46 38.34
CA HIS A 68 -2.75 17.73 39.75
C HIS A 68 -1.65 17.16 40.62
N SER A 69 -1.21 15.93 40.31
CA SER A 69 -0.28 15.19 41.19
C SER A 69 1.09 15.01 40.57
N GLY A 70 1.27 15.27 39.28
CA GLY A 70 2.46 14.89 38.50
C GLY A 70 2.62 13.38 38.42
N GLU A 71 1.62 12.60 38.85
CA GLU A 71 1.63 11.15 38.73
C GLU A 71 1.67 10.75 37.27
N THR A 72 2.59 9.85 36.95
CA THR A 72 2.76 9.36 35.56
C THR A 72 2.63 7.85 35.54
N ARG A 73 1.84 7.33 34.60
CA ARG A 73 1.68 5.88 34.35
C ARG A 73 1.82 5.58 32.88
N THR A 74 2.28 4.35 32.59
CA THR A 74 2.37 3.81 31.22
C THR A 74 1.42 2.64 31.05
N TYR A 75 0.80 2.55 29.87
CA TYR A 75 -0.19 1.55 29.55
C TYR A 75 0.18 0.88 28.21
N PRO A 76 0.34 -0.45 28.20
CA PRO A 76 0.50 -1.19 26.95
C PRO A 76 -0.84 -1.27 26.23
N VAL A 77 -0.81 -1.01 24.93
CA VAL A 77 -1.98 -1.14 24.05
C VAL A 77 -2.22 -2.62 23.74
N GLY A 78 -3.47 -3.04 23.81
CA GLY A 78 -3.90 -4.42 23.61
C GLY A 78 -3.73 -4.92 22.16
N PRO A 79 -3.99 -6.22 21.92
CA PRO A 79 -3.85 -6.83 20.62
C PRO A 79 -4.85 -6.29 19.57
N ASP A 80 -5.93 -5.67 20.01
CA ASP A 80 -6.93 -4.99 19.18
C ASP A 80 -6.58 -3.52 18.89
N GLY A 81 -5.38 -3.07 19.28
CA GLY A 81 -4.94 -1.68 19.11
C GLY A 81 -5.61 -0.70 20.08
N THR A 82 -6.30 -1.18 21.11
CA THR A 82 -7.08 -0.33 22.03
C THR A 82 -6.63 -0.48 23.48
N ILE A 83 -6.69 0.59 24.23
CA ILE A 83 -6.59 0.60 25.70
C ILE A 83 -7.66 1.52 26.28
N THR A 84 -8.37 1.06 27.30
CA THR A 84 -9.27 1.88 28.11
C THR A 84 -8.63 2.13 29.47
N ILE A 85 -8.44 3.39 29.80
CA ILE A 85 -7.82 3.85 31.05
C ILE A 85 -8.92 4.31 31.98
N ASP A 86 -8.97 3.65 33.14
CA ASP A 86 -9.84 3.97 34.23
C ASP A 86 -9.03 4.76 35.27
N PHE A 87 -9.52 5.93 35.66
CA PHE A 87 -8.83 6.83 36.58
C PHE A 87 -9.12 6.57 38.05
N ASP A 88 -10.00 5.62 38.40
CA ASP A 88 -10.42 5.32 39.79
C ASP A 88 -9.24 5.03 40.72
N THR A 89 -8.16 4.50 40.21
CA THR A 89 -6.96 4.15 40.97
C THR A 89 -5.95 5.29 41.07
N TRP A 90 -6.22 6.43 40.44
CA TRP A 90 -5.34 7.59 40.48
C TRP A 90 -5.61 8.39 41.77
N ARG A 91 -4.62 9.17 42.22
CA ARG A 91 -4.77 10.02 43.39
C ARG A 91 -5.94 11.00 43.28
N ARG A 92 -6.28 11.34 42.05
CA ARG A 92 -7.48 12.11 41.73
C ARG A 92 -8.05 11.49 40.42
N SER A 93 -9.25 10.94 40.55
CA SER A 93 -9.93 10.27 39.43
C SER A 93 -10.49 11.25 38.40
N ARG A 94 -10.67 12.52 38.80
CA ARG A 94 -11.10 13.60 37.90
C ARG A 94 -10.03 14.67 37.86
N GLY A 95 -9.61 15.03 36.66
CA GLY A 95 -8.55 16.01 36.44
C GLY A 95 -8.19 16.17 34.99
N LYS A 96 -7.12 16.87 34.78
CA LYS A 96 -6.56 17.10 33.45
C LYS A 96 -5.31 16.24 33.27
N TYR A 97 -5.16 15.71 32.10
CA TYR A 97 -4.11 14.73 31.79
C TYR A 97 -3.42 15.04 30.48
N LYS A 98 -2.09 14.92 30.50
CA LYS A 98 -1.28 14.84 29.29
C LYS A 98 -1.18 13.38 28.87
N VAL A 99 -1.48 13.07 27.59
CA VAL A 99 -1.51 11.73 27.02
C VAL A 99 -0.56 11.67 25.84
N GLU A 100 0.42 10.78 25.90
CA GLU A 100 1.51 10.69 24.93
C GLU A 100 1.63 9.27 24.38
N LEU A 101 1.75 9.13 23.07
CA LEU A 101 2.18 7.90 22.42
C LEU A 101 3.71 7.89 22.42
N ILE A 102 4.34 7.07 23.28
CA ILE A 102 5.79 7.14 23.50
C ILE A 102 6.58 6.04 22.81
N ASP A 103 5.97 4.90 22.56
CA ASP A 103 6.63 3.77 21.92
C ASP A 103 5.64 2.90 21.13
N TRP A 104 6.15 2.21 20.09
CA TRP A 104 5.39 1.29 19.24
C TRP A 104 6.31 0.31 18.49
N PRO A 105 5.80 -0.84 18.03
CA PRO A 105 6.58 -1.78 17.22
C PRO A 105 7.17 -1.13 15.97
N ASN A 106 8.40 -1.47 15.64
CA ASN A 106 9.11 -0.96 14.46
C ASN A 106 9.19 0.58 14.37
N LYS A 107 9.22 1.23 15.54
CA LYS A 107 9.41 2.67 15.62
C LYS A 107 10.68 3.09 14.91
N TYR A 108 10.58 4.09 14.03
CA TYR A 108 11.73 4.65 13.36
C TYR A 108 12.66 5.35 14.34
N ASN A 109 13.92 5.00 14.32
CA ASN A 109 14.97 5.62 15.13
C ASN A 109 15.89 6.45 14.22
N GLN A 110 15.78 7.75 14.29
CA GLN A 110 16.56 8.68 13.47
C GLN A 110 18.09 8.52 13.65
N ALA A 111 18.54 8.17 14.85
CA ALA A 111 19.97 8.04 15.14
C ALA A 111 20.59 6.77 14.51
N THR A 112 19.82 5.71 14.35
CA THR A 112 20.29 4.41 13.83
C THR A 112 19.76 4.10 12.43
N GLY A 113 18.74 4.83 11.95
CA GLY A 113 18.01 4.52 10.71
C GLY A 113 17.21 3.22 10.76
N GLN A 114 17.03 2.62 11.96
CA GLN A 114 16.28 1.38 12.12
C GLN A 114 14.79 1.67 12.36
N GLY A 115 13.95 0.69 11.98
CA GLY A 115 12.51 0.83 12.02
C GLY A 115 11.98 1.63 10.84
N PHE A 116 10.64 1.77 10.74
CA PHE A 116 9.99 2.44 9.62
C PHE A 116 8.71 3.18 10.01
N LEU A 117 8.12 2.93 11.19
CA LEU A 117 6.91 3.59 11.63
C LEU A 117 7.22 4.90 12.37
N GLN A 118 6.61 5.98 11.91
CA GLN A 118 6.71 7.34 12.46
C GLN A 118 5.32 7.81 12.91
N PRO A 119 5.20 8.91 13.69
CA PRO A 119 3.90 9.55 13.92
C PRO A 119 3.21 9.87 12.62
N ALA A 120 1.90 9.59 12.51
CA ALA A 120 1.11 9.89 11.33
C ALA A 120 0.58 11.33 11.36
N PHE A 121 0.00 11.77 10.25
CA PHE A 121 -0.71 13.04 10.14
C PHE A 121 -1.87 13.08 11.12
N ALA A 122 -2.05 14.21 11.78
CA ALA A 122 -3.20 14.54 12.60
C ALA A 122 -4.16 15.47 11.85
N GLY A 123 -5.40 15.56 12.35
CA GLY A 123 -6.46 16.39 11.78
C GLY A 123 -7.85 15.93 12.21
N THR A 124 -8.79 15.89 11.28
CA THR A 124 -10.17 15.51 11.60
C THR A 124 -10.29 14.01 11.91
N GLY A 125 -10.30 13.66 13.18
CA GLY A 125 -10.51 12.30 13.68
C GLY A 125 -9.24 11.53 14.05
N LEU A 126 -8.06 11.94 13.59
CA LEU A 126 -6.77 11.46 14.11
C LEU A 126 -6.10 12.56 14.92
N SER A 127 -5.66 12.21 16.12
CA SER A 127 -5.00 13.13 17.04
C SER A 127 -3.48 13.06 16.91
N SER A 128 -2.79 14.14 17.27
CA SER A 128 -1.34 14.16 17.43
C SER A 128 -0.87 13.09 18.42
N HIS A 129 0.40 12.75 18.39
CA HIS A 129 1.01 11.82 19.34
C HIS A 129 1.08 12.37 20.77
N LEU A 130 0.87 13.68 20.97
CA LEU A 130 0.76 14.36 22.24
C LEU A 130 -0.61 15.05 22.33
N ASN A 131 -1.36 14.78 23.41
CA ASN A 131 -2.69 15.32 23.63
C ASN A 131 -2.89 15.76 25.07
N PHE A 132 -3.89 16.64 25.27
CA PHE A 132 -4.34 17.12 26.57
C PHE A 132 -5.82 16.81 26.72
N VAL A 133 -6.20 16.14 27.80
CA VAL A 133 -7.58 15.66 28.02
C VAL A 133 -8.09 16.17 29.35
N ASP A 134 -9.24 16.83 29.32
CA ASP A 134 -9.95 17.27 30.51
C ASP A 134 -11.03 16.24 30.91
N MET A 135 -10.87 15.64 32.07
CA MET A 135 -11.77 14.63 32.65
C MET A 135 -12.46 15.14 33.92
N GLU A 136 -12.43 16.45 34.20
CA GLU A 136 -12.93 17.02 35.47
C GLU A 136 -14.44 16.82 35.67
N GLU A 137 -15.21 16.80 34.58
CA GLU A 137 -16.66 16.58 34.63
C GLU A 137 -17.04 15.09 34.65
N GLY A 138 -16.06 14.18 34.59
CA GLY A 138 -16.28 12.73 34.58
C GLY A 138 -16.91 12.18 33.29
N GLN A 139 -16.74 12.87 32.19
CA GLN A 139 -17.15 12.42 30.86
C GLN A 139 -16.15 11.42 30.29
N ASP A 140 -16.64 10.52 29.43
CA ASP A 140 -15.77 9.65 28.66
C ASP A 140 -15.07 10.44 27.54
N ALA A 141 -13.80 10.08 27.26
CA ALA A 141 -13.03 10.64 26.17
C ALA A 141 -12.44 9.55 25.29
N THR A 142 -12.25 9.87 24.01
CA THR A 142 -11.60 8.95 23.04
C THR A 142 -10.55 9.71 22.26
N LEU A 143 -9.36 9.10 22.15
CA LEU A 143 -8.26 9.55 21.29
C LEU A 143 -7.98 8.47 20.24
N ASN A 144 -7.82 8.89 18.99
CA ASN A 144 -7.36 8.04 17.91
C ASN A 144 -5.97 8.49 17.49
N LEU A 145 -4.96 7.76 17.90
CA LEU A 145 -3.56 8.04 17.60
C LEU A 145 -3.13 7.14 16.43
N ALA A 146 -2.24 7.64 15.58
CA ALA A 146 -1.79 6.85 14.46
C ALA A 146 -0.29 6.99 14.23
N VAL A 147 0.27 5.91 13.67
CA VAL A 147 1.62 5.88 13.10
C VAL A 147 1.54 5.38 11.67
N TRP A 148 2.54 5.72 10.86
CA TRP A 148 2.58 5.32 9.46
C TRP A 148 3.99 4.98 9.00
N ASN A 149 4.06 4.21 7.92
CA ASN A 149 5.28 4.07 7.13
C ASN A 149 5.18 5.03 5.93
N PRO A 150 6.02 6.06 5.83
CA PRO A 150 5.97 6.97 4.68
C PRO A 150 6.11 6.28 3.32
N GLU A 151 6.80 5.14 3.27
CA GLU A 151 6.96 4.38 2.03
C GLU A 151 5.65 3.74 1.53
N ASP A 152 4.67 3.52 2.42
CA ASP A 152 3.33 3.07 2.03
C ASP A 152 2.53 4.15 1.26
N TYR A 153 3.00 5.41 1.29
CA TYR A 153 2.26 6.51 0.67
C TYR A 153 2.22 6.42 -0.85
N CYS A 154 1.05 6.65 -1.39
CA CYS A 154 0.82 6.97 -2.78
C CYS A 154 -0.24 8.07 -2.86
N GLN A 155 -0.15 8.97 -3.83
CA GLN A 155 -1.14 10.02 -4.04
C GLN A 155 -2.48 9.41 -4.52
N ASP A 156 -3.55 10.17 -4.41
CA ASP A 156 -4.83 9.79 -5.00
C ASP A 156 -4.68 9.66 -6.52
N ASN A 157 -5.21 8.60 -7.10
CA ASN A 157 -5.11 8.30 -8.54
C ASN A 157 -3.66 8.31 -9.08
N PRO A 158 -2.77 7.44 -8.58
CA PRO A 158 -1.40 7.37 -9.07
C PRO A 158 -1.34 6.96 -10.54
N THR A 159 -0.18 7.13 -11.14
CA THR A 159 0.10 6.59 -12.46
C THR A 159 0.51 5.12 -12.33
N LEU A 160 -0.09 4.25 -13.14
CA LEU A 160 0.37 2.88 -13.37
C LEU A 160 1.38 2.85 -14.52
N VAL A 161 2.35 1.96 -14.44
CA VAL A 161 3.21 1.57 -15.55
C VAL A 161 3.13 0.07 -15.73
N THR A 162 3.16 -0.40 -16.99
CA THR A 162 3.26 -1.82 -17.31
C THR A 162 4.20 -2.07 -18.46
N ALA A 163 4.83 -3.24 -18.46
CA ALA A 163 5.65 -3.71 -19.56
C ALA A 163 4.75 -4.28 -20.67
N CYS A 164 4.94 -3.81 -21.90
CA CYS A 164 4.26 -4.31 -23.08
C CYS A 164 5.16 -5.31 -23.82
N GLN A 165 4.60 -6.48 -24.12
CA GLN A 165 5.27 -7.53 -24.89
C GLN A 165 4.58 -7.65 -26.25
N GLN A 166 5.35 -7.56 -27.31
CA GLN A 166 4.81 -7.55 -28.68
C GLN A 166 5.52 -8.56 -29.60
N ALA A 167 4.76 -9.21 -30.45
CA ALA A 167 5.17 -10.35 -31.24
C ALA A 167 6.09 -10.03 -32.46
N ALA A 168 6.48 -8.81 -32.64
CA ALA A 168 7.40 -8.43 -33.70
C ALA A 168 8.31 -7.29 -33.23
N THR A 169 9.60 -7.48 -33.42
CA THR A 169 10.62 -6.47 -33.11
C THR A 169 10.68 -5.41 -34.21
N LYS A 170 9.74 -4.52 -34.23
CA LYS A 170 9.78 -3.33 -35.06
C LYS A 170 10.25 -2.14 -34.25
N PRO A 171 11.20 -1.33 -34.74
CA PRO A 171 11.55 -0.07 -34.16
C PRO A 171 10.28 0.75 -33.86
N GLY A 172 10.20 1.34 -32.65
CA GLY A 172 9.06 2.14 -32.25
C GLY A 172 7.89 1.39 -31.60
N GLN A 173 7.91 0.05 -31.54
CA GLN A 173 6.93 -0.69 -30.71
C GLN A 173 7.17 -0.39 -29.23
N LYS A 174 6.06 -0.16 -28.50
CA LYS A 174 6.07 0.17 -27.08
C LYS A 174 6.49 -1.02 -26.22
N THR A 175 7.36 -0.78 -25.24
CA THR A 175 7.76 -1.77 -24.22
C THR A 175 7.41 -1.35 -22.81
N LEU A 176 7.31 -0.04 -22.55
CA LEU A 176 6.79 0.50 -21.31
C LEU A 176 5.74 1.57 -21.61
N VAL A 177 4.60 1.46 -20.95
CA VAL A 177 3.51 2.44 -21.05
C VAL A 177 2.98 2.83 -19.69
N THR A 178 2.48 4.07 -19.59
CA THR A 178 1.87 4.61 -18.37
C THR A 178 0.44 5.05 -18.63
N PHE A 179 -0.41 4.94 -17.60
CA PHE A 179 -1.79 5.43 -17.60
C PHE A 179 -2.26 5.67 -16.15
N PRO A 180 -3.23 6.58 -15.90
CA PRO A 180 -3.78 6.82 -14.57
C PRO A 180 -4.45 5.57 -13.96
N TYR A 181 -4.36 5.40 -12.64
CA TYR A 181 -4.96 4.26 -11.92
C TYR A 181 -6.49 4.17 -12.11
N ASN A 182 -7.16 5.31 -12.26
CA ASN A 182 -8.61 5.36 -12.49
C ASN A 182 -9.03 5.18 -13.96
N SER A 183 -8.10 4.85 -14.88
CA SER A 183 -8.43 4.61 -16.29
C SER A 183 -9.41 3.47 -16.46
N ARG A 184 -10.39 3.67 -17.32
CA ARG A 184 -11.42 2.68 -17.67
C ARG A 184 -11.74 2.77 -19.17
N GLY A 185 -12.16 1.65 -19.73
CA GLY A 185 -12.54 1.57 -21.15
C GLY A 185 -11.44 1.03 -22.05
N ASP A 186 -11.54 1.32 -23.34
CA ASP A 186 -10.50 1.00 -24.33
C ASP A 186 -10.06 2.26 -25.08
N THR A 187 -8.95 2.16 -25.84
CA THR A 187 -8.43 3.31 -26.59
C THR A 187 -9.34 3.75 -27.74
N GLN A 188 -10.32 2.95 -28.13
CA GLN A 188 -11.30 3.32 -29.16
C GLN A 188 -12.47 4.13 -28.64
N GLY A 189 -12.72 4.06 -27.32
CA GLY A 189 -13.80 4.78 -26.65
C GLY A 189 -13.41 5.61 -25.43
N SER A 190 -12.15 5.53 -24.99
CA SER A 190 -11.61 6.25 -23.84
C SER A 190 -10.99 7.58 -24.26
N THR A 191 -11.10 8.58 -23.38
CA THR A 191 -10.35 9.84 -23.48
C THR A 191 -8.90 9.68 -23.05
N THR A 192 -8.53 8.54 -22.45
CA THR A 192 -7.19 8.26 -21.92
C THR A 192 -6.50 7.23 -22.80
N ASN A 193 -5.40 7.62 -23.45
CA ASN A 193 -4.50 6.70 -24.14
C ASN A 193 -3.28 6.42 -23.28
N PRO A 194 -2.78 5.16 -23.22
CA PRO A 194 -1.51 4.87 -22.59
C PRO A 194 -0.37 5.67 -23.25
N THR A 195 0.48 6.27 -22.39
CA THR A 195 1.65 7.02 -22.85
C THR A 195 2.85 6.10 -22.95
N THR A 196 3.46 5.97 -24.14
CA THR A 196 4.70 5.20 -24.33
C THR A 196 5.88 5.95 -23.71
N ILE A 197 6.68 5.26 -22.89
CA ILE A 197 7.86 5.80 -22.23
C ILE A 197 9.16 5.07 -22.57
N ALA A 198 9.07 3.87 -23.16
CA ALA A 198 10.20 3.17 -23.78
C ALA A 198 9.70 2.28 -24.92
N THR A 199 10.62 1.97 -25.84
CA THR A 199 10.35 1.18 -27.03
C THR A 199 11.26 -0.05 -27.09
N VAL A 200 10.99 -0.94 -28.05
CA VAL A 200 11.77 -2.15 -28.30
C VAL A 200 13.27 -1.87 -28.49
N THR A 201 13.62 -0.74 -29.09
CA THR A 201 15.04 -0.34 -29.28
C THR A 201 15.72 0.04 -27.95
N ASP A 202 14.95 0.42 -26.95
CA ASP A 202 15.48 0.83 -25.65
C ASP A 202 15.69 -0.37 -24.72
N THR A 203 14.74 -1.33 -24.69
CA THR A 203 14.70 -2.36 -23.65
C THR A 203 14.46 -3.79 -24.13
N GLY A 204 13.80 -4.00 -25.28
CA GLY A 204 13.29 -5.31 -25.67
C GLY A 204 12.18 -5.84 -24.76
N ALA A 205 12.06 -7.17 -24.64
CA ALA A 205 11.07 -7.82 -23.79
C ALA A 205 11.38 -7.62 -22.30
N LEU A 206 10.37 -7.19 -21.53
CA LEU A 206 10.46 -6.91 -20.11
C LEU A 206 9.40 -7.69 -19.32
N TYR A 207 9.68 -7.96 -18.03
CA TYR A 207 8.67 -8.38 -17.07
C TYR A 207 8.70 -7.50 -15.82
N GLY A 208 9.54 -7.78 -14.80
CA GLY A 208 9.53 -7.12 -13.51
C GLY A 208 9.82 -5.62 -13.58
N LEU A 209 9.14 -4.85 -12.75
CA LEU A 209 9.22 -3.39 -12.65
C LEU A 209 9.42 -3.00 -11.20
N ALA A 210 10.22 -1.96 -10.94
CA ALA A 210 10.36 -1.36 -9.62
C ALA A 210 10.56 0.14 -9.73
N TYR A 211 9.90 0.92 -8.89
CA TYR A 211 9.96 2.38 -8.95
C TYR A 211 10.57 3.00 -7.70
N ARG A 212 11.63 3.78 -7.90
CA ARG A 212 12.26 4.57 -6.86
C ARG A 212 11.71 5.98 -6.84
N LYS A 213 10.85 6.29 -5.84
CA LYS A 213 10.12 7.56 -5.71
C LYS A 213 11.05 8.78 -5.65
N LYS A 214 12.09 8.70 -4.82
CA LYS A 214 12.98 9.81 -4.46
C LYS A 214 13.61 10.54 -5.66
N ASP A 215 13.94 9.82 -6.72
CA ASP A 215 14.55 10.38 -7.92
C ASP A 215 13.82 9.98 -9.21
N LYS A 216 12.61 9.46 -9.07
CA LYS A 216 11.67 9.13 -10.16
C LYS A 216 12.28 8.20 -11.19
N ARG A 217 13.04 7.18 -10.75
CA ARG A 217 13.64 6.17 -11.62
C ARG A 217 12.83 4.88 -11.62
N LEU A 218 12.45 4.45 -12.81
CA LEU A 218 11.78 3.18 -13.05
C LEU A 218 12.83 2.16 -13.51
N PHE A 219 12.99 1.07 -12.76
CA PHE A 219 13.78 -0.08 -13.16
C PHE A 219 12.90 -1.11 -13.87
N SER A 220 13.47 -1.82 -14.85
CA SER A 220 12.76 -2.86 -15.58
C SER A 220 13.70 -3.99 -15.97
N GLY A 221 13.27 -5.24 -15.75
CA GLY A 221 14.05 -6.44 -15.98
C GLY A 221 13.79 -7.10 -17.33
N ALA A 222 14.83 -7.51 -18.04
CA ALA A 222 14.72 -8.30 -19.25
C ALA A 222 14.00 -9.64 -18.98
N TYR A 223 13.20 -10.10 -19.93
CA TYR A 223 12.36 -11.28 -19.76
C TYR A 223 12.43 -12.23 -20.97
N ALA A 224 12.53 -13.52 -20.68
CA ALA A 224 12.53 -14.57 -21.69
C ALA A 224 11.11 -14.87 -22.17
N LYS A 225 10.71 -14.32 -23.31
CA LYS A 225 9.43 -14.61 -23.96
C LYS A 225 9.67 -15.04 -25.39
N ARG A 226 9.06 -16.15 -25.80
CA ARG A 226 9.13 -16.61 -27.19
C ARG A 226 8.52 -15.56 -28.13
N HIS A 227 9.11 -15.35 -29.26
CA HIS A 227 8.75 -14.37 -30.32
C HIS A 227 8.98 -12.89 -29.97
N THR A 228 9.74 -12.58 -28.91
CA THR A 228 10.08 -11.21 -28.53
C THR A 228 11.57 -11.12 -28.19
N GLU A 229 12.31 -10.25 -28.86
CA GLU A 229 13.76 -10.11 -28.68
C GLU A 229 14.13 -9.44 -27.37
N TYR A 230 15.34 -9.69 -26.88
CA TYR A 230 15.98 -8.90 -25.85
C TYR A 230 16.41 -7.53 -26.37
N GLY A 231 16.51 -6.57 -25.51
CA GLY A 231 17.08 -5.26 -25.80
C GLY A 231 18.62 -5.25 -25.79
N PRO A 232 19.23 -4.07 -25.89
CA PRO A 232 20.69 -3.89 -26.02
C PRO A 232 21.52 -4.54 -24.92
N GLY A 233 21.00 -4.67 -23.70
CA GLY A 233 21.69 -5.26 -22.56
C GLY A 233 21.62 -6.79 -22.47
N GLY A 234 20.86 -7.45 -23.37
CA GLY A 234 20.70 -8.91 -23.39
C GLY A 234 19.81 -9.46 -22.27
N GLN A 235 19.87 -10.79 -22.05
CA GLN A 235 18.96 -11.52 -21.16
C GLN A 235 19.10 -11.23 -19.67
N GLY A 236 20.22 -10.67 -19.23
CA GLY A 236 20.44 -10.28 -17.84
C GLY A 236 20.26 -8.79 -17.57
N ALA A 237 19.75 -8.03 -18.53
CA ALA A 237 19.69 -6.58 -18.41
C ALA A 237 18.64 -6.11 -17.42
N ILE A 238 19.03 -5.19 -16.57
CA ILE A 238 18.15 -4.30 -15.85
C ILE A 238 18.31 -2.93 -16.49
N TYR A 239 17.20 -2.37 -16.95
CA TYR A 239 17.17 -1.02 -17.51
C TYR A 239 16.68 -0.04 -16.44
N VAL A 240 17.08 1.22 -16.60
CA VAL A 240 16.54 2.34 -15.82
C VAL A 240 16.00 3.40 -16.76
N THR A 241 14.75 3.82 -16.50
CA THR A 241 14.10 4.94 -17.19
C THR A 241 13.95 6.09 -16.21
N ASP A 242 14.66 7.19 -16.44
CA ASP A 242 14.50 8.42 -15.68
C ASP A 242 13.20 9.11 -16.10
N ARG A 243 12.25 9.19 -15.17
CA ARG A 243 10.92 9.76 -15.43
C ARG A 243 10.92 11.29 -15.55
N THR A 244 12.01 11.94 -15.15
CA THR A 244 12.19 13.39 -15.28
C THR A 244 12.67 13.78 -16.66
N THR A 245 13.63 13.01 -17.19
CA THR A 245 14.25 13.29 -18.50
C THR A 245 13.67 12.46 -19.63
N GLY A 246 13.04 11.32 -19.32
CA GLY A 246 12.54 10.33 -20.28
C GLY A 246 13.64 9.42 -20.84
N ALA A 247 14.88 9.52 -20.35
CA ALA A 247 16.00 8.73 -20.86
C ALA A 247 15.95 7.29 -20.30
N THR A 248 16.18 6.30 -21.16
CA THR A 248 16.33 4.90 -20.79
C THR A 248 17.74 4.39 -21.11
N SER A 249 18.33 3.65 -20.17
CA SER A 249 19.67 3.07 -20.32
C SER A 249 19.79 1.76 -19.55
N VAL A 250 20.86 0.99 -19.81
CA VAL A 250 21.18 -0.20 -19.01
C VAL A 250 21.70 0.25 -17.64
N PHE A 251 21.04 -0.18 -16.58
CA PHE A 251 21.45 0.05 -15.20
C PHE A 251 22.48 -0.98 -14.73
N ALA A 252 22.19 -2.26 -14.97
CA ALA A 252 23.04 -3.39 -14.59
C ALA A 252 22.83 -4.56 -15.55
N THR A 253 23.79 -5.51 -15.52
CA THR A 253 23.62 -6.80 -16.16
C THR A 253 23.82 -7.91 -15.14
N VAL A 254 22.78 -8.66 -14.86
CA VAL A 254 22.79 -9.81 -13.95
C VAL A 254 23.55 -10.95 -14.63
N PRO A 255 24.63 -11.49 -13.99
CA PRO A 255 25.36 -12.59 -14.59
C PRO A 255 24.53 -13.89 -14.57
N ASN A 256 24.93 -14.85 -15.41
CA ASN A 256 24.31 -16.18 -15.46
C ASN A 256 22.79 -16.20 -15.75
N ALA A 257 22.28 -15.20 -16.46
CA ALA A 257 20.85 -15.10 -16.75
C ALA A 257 20.40 -15.96 -17.97
N GLY A 258 21.24 -16.83 -18.48
CA GLY A 258 21.00 -17.69 -19.64
C GLY A 258 21.88 -17.35 -20.82
N THR A 259 21.80 -18.18 -21.86
CA THR A 259 22.64 -18.04 -23.07
C THR A 259 21.87 -18.32 -24.38
N THR A 260 20.58 -18.65 -24.29
CA THR A 260 19.76 -18.97 -25.46
C THR A 260 19.53 -17.72 -26.29
N ALA A 261 19.78 -17.84 -27.61
CA ALA A 261 19.49 -16.79 -28.57
C ALA A 261 18.17 -17.06 -29.29
N HIS A 262 17.43 -16.01 -29.61
CA HIS A 262 16.26 -16.10 -30.45
C HIS A 262 16.60 -16.52 -31.88
N ASN A 263 15.70 -17.25 -32.49
CA ASN A 263 15.75 -17.59 -33.90
C ASN A 263 14.38 -17.37 -34.56
N GLN A 264 14.09 -16.13 -34.89
CA GLN A 264 12.79 -15.73 -35.42
C GLN A 264 12.67 -15.76 -36.92
N GLY A 265 13.71 -16.19 -37.64
CA GLY A 265 13.77 -16.15 -39.10
C GLY A 265 12.64 -16.91 -39.81
N ASN A 266 12.07 -17.90 -39.18
CA ASN A 266 10.94 -18.70 -39.70
C ASN A 266 9.66 -18.53 -38.85
N ARG A 267 9.59 -17.53 -37.97
CA ARG A 267 8.50 -17.30 -37.00
C ARG A 267 8.28 -18.44 -35.98
N VAL A 268 9.14 -19.45 -35.94
CA VAL A 268 9.01 -20.58 -35.02
C VAL A 268 9.69 -20.31 -33.69
N ASP A 269 10.83 -19.63 -33.71
CA ASP A 269 11.66 -19.33 -32.53
C ASP A 269 11.79 -20.56 -31.59
N ALA A 270 12.10 -21.71 -32.17
CA ALA A 270 12.14 -23.01 -31.51
C ALA A 270 13.05 -23.04 -30.26
N PRO A 271 14.23 -22.39 -30.23
CA PRO A 271 15.08 -22.37 -29.04
C PRO A 271 14.36 -21.83 -27.78
N PHE A 272 13.43 -20.92 -27.98
CA PHE A 272 12.66 -20.30 -26.86
C PHE A 272 11.39 -21.06 -26.48
N SER A 273 11.04 -22.15 -27.12
CA SER A 273 9.82 -22.93 -26.78
C SER A 273 9.78 -23.40 -25.31
N ASN A 274 10.93 -23.58 -24.69
CA ASN A 274 11.04 -24.04 -23.30
C ASN A 274 11.84 -23.10 -22.39
N ARG A 275 12.02 -21.83 -22.73
CA ARG A 275 12.83 -20.87 -21.98
C ARG A 275 12.01 -19.97 -21.03
N PRO A 276 10.77 -19.58 -21.31
CA PRO A 276 9.98 -18.79 -20.37
C PRO A 276 9.95 -19.43 -18.98
N GLY A 277 10.21 -18.61 -17.95
CA GLY A 277 10.30 -19.05 -16.56
C GLY A 277 11.57 -19.81 -16.18
N LYS A 278 12.55 -19.95 -17.06
CA LYS A 278 13.83 -20.70 -16.84
C LYS A 278 15.09 -19.94 -17.20
N GLU A 279 15.01 -18.91 -17.97
CA GLU A 279 16.12 -18.01 -18.31
C GLU A 279 15.68 -16.56 -18.14
N SER A 280 16.66 -15.65 -18.12
CA SER A 280 16.46 -14.23 -17.92
C SER A 280 16.02 -13.90 -16.49
N LEU A 281 15.43 -12.74 -16.29
CA LEU A 281 15.05 -12.22 -14.99
C LEU A 281 13.55 -12.50 -14.71
N GLY A 282 13.25 -12.81 -13.47
CA GLY A 282 11.90 -12.79 -12.95
C GLY A 282 11.51 -11.37 -12.57
N ASP A 283 10.83 -11.26 -11.45
CA ASP A 283 10.42 -10.00 -10.90
C ASP A 283 11.61 -9.22 -10.30
N ILE A 284 11.42 -7.91 -10.17
CA ILE A 284 12.36 -7.00 -9.55
C ILE A 284 11.60 -6.09 -8.58
N GLU A 285 12.20 -5.79 -7.44
CA GLU A 285 11.58 -4.99 -6.41
C GLU A 285 12.55 -4.01 -5.75
N ILE A 286 12.04 -2.86 -5.30
CA ILE A 286 12.84 -1.86 -4.57
C ILE A 286 12.67 -2.05 -3.06
N SER A 287 13.74 -1.86 -2.28
CA SER A 287 13.62 -1.83 -0.82
C SER A 287 12.76 -0.68 -0.33
N SER A 288 12.15 -0.82 0.85
CA SER A 288 11.27 0.20 1.43
C SER A 288 11.93 1.58 1.57
N ASP A 289 13.25 1.65 1.72
CA ASP A 289 14.02 2.90 1.77
C ASP A 289 14.54 3.36 0.41
N GLY A 290 14.24 2.62 -0.66
CA GLY A 290 14.68 2.91 -2.02
C GLY A 290 16.19 2.73 -2.26
N SER A 291 16.92 2.09 -1.35
CA SER A 291 18.39 1.95 -1.46
C SER A 291 18.85 0.70 -2.19
N GLU A 292 18.05 -0.36 -2.17
CA GLU A 292 18.39 -1.67 -2.75
C GLU A 292 17.36 -2.11 -3.78
N LEU A 293 17.84 -2.70 -4.87
CA LEU A 293 17.03 -3.34 -5.90
C LEU A 293 17.25 -4.85 -5.81
N TYR A 294 16.17 -5.61 -5.62
CA TYR A 294 16.15 -7.08 -5.58
C TYR A 294 15.73 -7.62 -6.94
N VAL A 295 16.36 -8.71 -7.34
CA VAL A 295 16.14 -9.31 -8.67
C VAL A 295 16.21 -10.82 -8.58
N VAL A 296 15.21 -11.53 -9.06
CA VAL A 296 15.26 -12.98 -9.24
C VAL A 296 15.92 -13.30 -10.57
N ASN A 297 17.00 -14.09 -10.55
CA ASN A 297 17.54 -14.70 -11.74
C ASN A 297 16.94 -16.11 -11.91
N MET A 298 16.07 -16.28 -12.89
CA MET A 298 15.37 -17.54 -13.12
C MET A 298 16.27 -18.67 -13.63
N ASN A 299 17.44 -18.34 -14.20
CA ASN A 299 18.35 -19.36 -14.74
C ASN A 299 19.21 -20.03 -13.67
N ASP A 300 19.70 -19.28 -12.69
CA ASP A 300 20.55 -19.84 -11.61
C ASP A 300 19.84 -19.97 -10.27
N GLY A 301 18.59 -19.48 -10.17
CA GLY A 301 17.76 -19.59 -8.97
C GLY A 301 18.22 -18.74 -7.79
N ASN A 302 18.99 -17.67 -8.04
CA ASN A 302 19.50 -16.79 -7.02
C ASN A 302 18.73 -15.47 -6.92
N LEU A 303 18.68 -14.91 -5.71
CA LEU A 303 18.28 -13.54 -5.46
C LEU A 303 19.52 -12.64 -5.51
N TYR A 304 19.49 -11.65 -6.40
CA TYR A 304 20.53 -10.63 -6.54
C TYR A 304 20.10 -9.34 -5.89
N THR A 305 21.04 -8.58 -5.36
CA THR A 305 20.81 -7.26 -4.76
C THR A 305 21.76 -6.24 -5.37
N TYR A 306 21.22 -5.13 -5.87
CA TYR A 306 21.98 -4.01 -6.41
C TYR A 306 21.77 -2.74 -5.59
N ASP A 307 22.77 -1.84 -5.60
CA ASP A 307 22.63 -0.51 -5.03
C ASP A 307 21.81 0.38 -5.96
N ALA A 308 20.54 0.57 -5.63
CA ALA A 308 19.61 1.37 -6.41
C ALA A 308 19.92 2.89 -6.40
N THR A 309 20.83 3.33 -5.53
CA THR A 309 21.22 4.75 -5.45
C THR A 309 22.21 5.15 -6.54
N GLN A 310 22.91 4.19 -7.13
CA GLN A 310 23.87 4.43 -8.20
C GLN A 310 23.17 4.78 -9.52
N ALA A 311 23.81 5.59 -10.35
CA ALA A 311 23.32 5.87 -11.70
C ALA A 311 23.40 4.62 -12.59
N THR A 312 24.43 3.81 -12.39
CA THR A 312 24.67 2.51 -13.07
C THR A 312 25.36 1.60 -12.05
N ALA A 313 24.86 0.37 -11.91
CA ALA A 313 25.46 -0.63 -11.02
C ALA A 313 26.42 -1.52 -11.82
N GLY A 314 27.71 -1.54 -11.42
CA GLY A 314 28.72 -2.37 -12.10
C GLY A 314 28.70 -3.83 -11.64
N ALA A 315 28.30 -4.08 -10.39
CA ALA A 315 28.24 -5.40 -9.77
C ALA A 315 27.12 -5.45 -8.71
N PRO A 316 26.67 -6.65 -8.31
CA PRO A 316 25.77 -6.80 -7.18
C PRO A 316 26.36 -6.18 -5.90
N LYS A 317 25.51 -5.56 -5.09
CA LYS A 317 25.90 -4.94 -3.80
C LYS A 317 26.47 -5.96 -2.82
N ARG A 318 26.01 -7.21 -2.92
CA ARG A 318 26.45 -8.35 -2.13
C ARG A 318 26.47 -9.63 -2.98
N ALA A 319 27.09 -10.69 -2.46
CA ALA A 319 27.02 -12.01 -3.11
C ALA A 319 25.56 -12.43 -3.28
N PRO A 320 25.18 -12.98 -4.45
CA PRO A 320 23.83 -13.50 -4.65
C PRO A 320 23.52 -14.64 -3.68
N VAL A 321 22.25 -14.75 -3.29
CA VAL A 321 21.81 -15.75 -2.31
C VAL A 321 20.92 -16.76 -3.01
N GLN A 322 21.24 -18.05 -2.87
CA GLN A 322 20.42 -19.14 -3.41
C GLN A 322 19.03 -19.11 -2.76
N ILE A 323 17.97 -19.03 -3.58
CA ILE A 323 16.59 -19.15 -3.11
C ILE A 323 16.35 -20.64 -2.76
N PRO A 324 15.84 -20.95 -1.54
CA PRO A 324 15.72 -22.35 -1.12
C PRO A 324 14.73 -23.12 -2.00
N ASP A 325 15.12 -24.33 -2.41
CA ASP A 325 14.37 -25.25 -3.27
C ASP A 325 13.80 -26.48 -2.55
N SER A 326 14.01 -26.53 -1.22
CA SER A 326 13.69 -27.71 -0.39
C SER A 326 12.21 -28.03 -0.27
N ALA A 327 11.31 -27.10 -0.62
CA ALA A 327 9.88 -27.34 -0.66
C ALA A 327 9.45 -28.22 -1.86
N CYS A 328 10.26 -28.29 -2.92
CA CYS A 328 9.96 -29.06 -4.12
C CYS A 328 10.52 -30.50 -4.06
N SER A 329 9.79 -31.42 -4.67
CA SER A 329 10.21 -32.81 -4.77
C SER A 329 9.99 -33.34 -6.20
N PRO A 330 11.05 -33.38 -7.03
CA PRO A 330 12.45 -33.07 -6.72
C PRO A 330 12.77 -31.57 -6.65
N PRO A 331 13.83 -31.14 -5.94
CA PRO A 331 14.25 -29.74 -5.84
C PRO A 331 14.53 -29.08 -7.20
N GLY A 332 15.00 -29.84 -8.20
CA GLY A 332 15.23 -29.33 -9.57
C GLY A 332 13.97 -28.85 -10.32
N ASP A 333 12.80 -29.06 -9.77
CA ASP A 333 11.53 -28.52 -10.31
C ASP A 333 11.15 -27.15 -9.70
N TRP A 334 11.97 -26.58 -8.84
CA TRP A 334 11.78 -25.24 -8.30
C TRP A 334 11.93 -24.15 -9.38
N ARG A 335 10.98 -23.23 -9.43
CA ARG A 335 10.95 -22.11 -10.39
C ARG A 335 10.58 -20.81 -9.65
N PRO A 336 11.58 -20.09 -9.09
CA PRO A 336 11.36 -18.79 -8.47
C PRO A 336 11.10 -17.73 -9.54
N MET A 337 10.21 -16.76 -9.24
CA MET A 337 9.95 -15.65 -10.16
C MET A 337 9.48 -14.39 -9.45
N GLY A 338 8.38 -14.44 -8.67
CA GLY A 338 7.73 -13.28 -8.09
C GLY A 338 8.42 -12.75 -6.84
N LEU A 339 8.36 -11.45 -6.67
CA LEU A 339 8.83 -10.72 -5.49
C LEU A 339 7.70 -9.90 -4.88
N GLY A 340 7.93 -9.45 -3.67
CA GLY A 340 7.17 -8.42 -2.98
C GLY A 340 8.00 -7.88 -1.84
N VAL A 341 7.93 -6.58 -1.56
CA VAL A 341 8.71 -5.94 -0.50
C VAL A 341 7.80 -5.10 0.36
N ARG A 342 7.85 -5.32 1.68
CA ARG A 342 7.18 -4.45 2.63
C ARG A 342 7.80 -4.54 4.02
N ASP A 343 7.86 -3.41 4.71
CA ASP A 343 8.30 -3.31 6.11
C ASP A 343 9.68 -3.98 6.34
N GLY A 344 10.60 -3.83 5.38
CA GLY A 344 11.95 -4.38 5.46
C GLY A 344 12.05 -5.90 5.23
N VAL A 345 10.98 -6.56 4.81
CA VAL A 345 10.95 -7.98 4.45
C VAL A 345 10.80 -8.12 2.94
N VAL A 346 11.58 -8.99 2.34
CA VAL A 346 11.43 -9.40 0.92
C VAL A 346 10.72 -10.76 0.90
N TYR A 347 9.65 -10.85 0.13
CA TYR A 347 8.90 -12.07 -0.14
C TYR A 347 9.36 -12.59 -1.50
N VAL A 348 9.73 -13.87 -1.57
CA VAL A 348 10.20 -14.49 -2.80
C VAL A 348 9.33 -15.68 -3.11
N GLY A 349 8.61 -15.59 -4.21
CA GLY A 349 7.64 -16.59 -4.64
C GLY A 349 8.08 -17.38 -5.87
N GLY A 350 7.54 -18.56 -5.98
CA GLY A 350 7.71 -19.42 -7.13
C GLY A 350 6.84 -20.66 -7.05
N VAL A 351 7.07 -21.57 -7.96
CA VAL A 351 6.31 -22.82 -8.03
C VAL A 351 7.23 -24.04 -8.09
N CYS A 352 6.78 -25.15 -7.52
CA CYS A 352 7.28 -26.46 -7.88
C CYS A 352 6.58 -26.86 -9.17
N SER A 353 7.30 -26.88 -10.28
CA SER A 353 6.73 -26.98 -11.63
C SER A 353 6.22 -28.36 -12.01
N ALA A 354 6.60 -29.39 -11.26
CA ALA A 354 6.32 -30.81 -11.58
C ALA A 354 6.78 -31.23 -13.00
N GLU A 355 7.68 -30.47 -13.61
CA GLU A 355 8.12 -30.71 -14.99
C GLU A 355 8.82 -32.04 -15.17
N SER A 356 9.67 -32.44 -14.21
CA SER A 356 10.42 -33.70 -14.31
C SER A 356 9.56 -34.93 -14.04
N THR A 357 8.51 -34.79 -13.23
CA THR A 357 7.66 -35.91 -12.79
C THR A 357 6.37 -36.05 -13.59
N GLN A 358 5.86 -34.94 -14.18
CA GLN A 358 4.56 -34.83 -14.82
C GLN A 358 3.40 -35.26 -13.90
N ASP A 359 3.61 -35.16 -12.59
CA ASP A 359 2.66 -35.47 -11.53
C ASP A 359 2.05 -34.18 -10.96
N VAL A 360 0.79 -33.90 -11.23
CA VAL A 360 0.07 -32.72 -10.76
C VAL A 360 0.07 -32.58 -9.23
N THR A 361 0.19 -33.70 -8.49
CA THR A 361 0.26 -33.66 -7.02
C THR A 361 1.56 -33.05 -6.49
N LYS A 362 2.55 -32.85 -7.37
CA LYS A 362 3.83 -32.18 -7.07
C LYS A 362 3.81 -30.69 -7.40
N LEU A 363 2.77 -30.21 -8.06
CA LEU A 363 2.57 -28.77 -8.33
C LEU A 363 2.26 -28.04 -7.02
N ARG A 364 3.08 -27.05 -6.68
CA ARG A 364 2.89 -26.29 -5.44
C ARG A 364 3.24 -24.81 -5.64
N ALA A 365 2.55 -23.94 -4.93
CA ALA A 365 2.95 -22.54 -4.74
C ALA A 365 3.81 -22.44 -3.47
N VAL A 366 4.93 -21.73 -3.55
CA VAL A 366 5.85 -21.58 -2.43
C VAL A 366 6.26 -20.12 -2.29
N VAL A 367 6.20 -19.58 -1.07
CA VAL A 367 6.71 -18.23 -0.76
C VAL A 367 7.65 -18.30 0.43
N TRP A 368 8.84 -17.76 0.24
CA TRP A 368 9.88 -17.59 1.25
C TRP A 368 9.96 -16.14 1.69
N THR A 369 10.34 -15.89 2.94
CA THR A 369 10.77 -14.57 3.39
C THR A 369 12.29 -14.47 3.38
N TYR A 370 12.80 -13.31 2.96
CA TYR A 370 14.23 -12.99 3.00
C TYR A 370 14.44 -11.72 3.83
N ASN A 371 15.42 -11.79 4.73
CA ASN A 371 15.83 -10.67 5.56
C ASN A 371 17.08 -10.00 4.95
N PRO A 372 16.98 -8.80 4.38
CA PRO A 372 18.12 -8.11 3.76
C PRO A 372 19.24 -7.75 4.75
N ALA A 373 18.90 -7.48 6.01
CA ALA A 373 19.89 -7.09 7.03
C ALA A 373 20.86 -8.23 7.38
N THR A 374 20.39 -9.48 7.32
CA THR A 374 21.20 -10.68 7.59
C THR A 374 21.58 -11.44 6.32
N ALA A 375 21.01 -11.07 5.18
CA ALA A 375 21.14 -11.76 3.90
C ALA A 375 20.75 -13.25 3.98
N THR A 376 19.65 -13.57 4.70
CA THR A 376 19.20 -14.95 4.92
C THR A 376 17.74 -15.14 4.64
N PHE A 377 17.40 -16.33 4.12
CA PHE A 377 16.01 -16.78 4.01
C PHE A 377 15.50 -17.33 5.35
N GLY A 378 14.17 -17.32 5.53
CA GLY A 378 13.50 -17.99 6.63
C GLY A 378 13.80 -19.49 6.65
N ALA A 379 13.70 -20.12 7.83
CA ALA A 379 13.97 -21.54 8.01
C ALA A 379 12.95 -22.46 7.31
N ALA A 380 11.77 -21.95 7.01
CA ALA A 380 10.68 -22.61 6.28
C ALA A 380 9.94 -21.59 5.40
N PRO A 381 9.29 -22.04 4.32
CA PRO A 381 8.40 -21.15 3.56
C PRO A 381 7.20 -20.74 4.41
N ILE A 382 6.69 -19.54 4.16
CA ILE A 382 5.45 -19.06 4.80
C ILE A 382 4.18 -19.50 4.05
N VAL A 383 4.32 -19.87 2.78
CA VAL A 383 3.31 -20.51 1.94
C VAL A 383 3.94 -21.72 1.30
N ASP A 384 3.27 -22.87 1.37
CA ASP A 384 3.62 -24.11 0.69
C ASP A 384 2.33 -24.89 0.41
N GLU A 385 1.63 -24.51 -0.69
CA GLU A 385 0.27 -24.96 -0.98
C GLU A 385 0.19 -25.73 -2.31
N PRO A 386 -0.56 -26.85 -2.38
CA PRO A 386 -0.77 -27.58 -3.62
C PRO A 386 -1.58 -26.76 -4.63
N LEU A 387 -1.18 -26.80 -5.90
CA LEU A 387 -1.88 -26.18 -7.01
C LEU A 387 -2.74 -27.20 -7.81
N ASN A 388 -3.42 -28.10 -7.12
CA ASN A 388 -4.26 -29.14 -7.70
C ASN A 388 -5.75 -28.98 -7.40
N PHE A 389 -6.18 -27.77 -7.05
CA PHE A 389 -7.58 -27.43 -6.85
C PHE A 389 -8.29 -27.18 -8.18
N PRO A 390 -9.63 -27.42 -8.25
CA PRO A 390 -10.43 -27.11 -9.43
C PRO A 390 -10.47 -25.61 -9.70
N ARG A 391 -10.32 -25.23 -10.97
CA ARG A 391 -10.45 -23.85 -11.43
C ARG A 391 -11.54 -23.72 -12.49
N ASP A 392 -12.05 -22.51 -12.66
CA ASP A 392 -13.04 -22.20 -13.68
C ASP A 392 -12.46 -22.39 -15.10
N PRO A 393 -13.29 -22.56 -16.14
CA PRO A 393 -12.80 -22.74 -17.52
C PRO A 393 -12.02 -21.53 -18.04
N ALA A 394 -10.75 -21.73 -18.39
CA ALA A 394 -9.97 -20.70 -19.07
C ALA A 394 -10.46 -20.45 -20.52
N ASN A 395 -10.99 -21.50 -21.18
CA ASN A 395 -11.62 -21.41 -22.50
C ASN A 395 -12.77 -22.44 -22.55
N ASP A 396 -14.00 -21.99 -22.33
CA ASP A 396 -15.18 -22.83 -22.21
C ASP A 396 -15.34 -23.83 -23.37
N PRO A 397 -15.50 -25.12 -23.13
CA PRO A 397 -15.63 -25.83 -21.83
C PRO A 397 -14.31 -26.39 -21.27
N THR A 398 -13.16 -25.96 -21.72
CA THR A 398 -11.86 -26.49 -21.29
C THR A 398 -11.53 -26.03 -19.87
N PRO A 399 -11.36 -26.94 -18.90
CA PRO A 399 -11.01 -26.59 -17.52
C PRO A 399 -9.74 -25.75 -17.44
N GLY A 400 -9.71 -24.79 -16.51
CA GLY A 400 -8.56 -23.93 -16.22
C GLY A 400 -7.56 -24.54 -15.24
N ASP A 401 -7.75 -25.82 -14.86
CA ASP A 401 -6.88 -26.50 -13.90
C ASP A 401 -5.41 -26.42 -14.29
N TRP A 402 -4.56 -26.14 -13.29
CA TRP A 402 -3.12 -26.08 -13.50
C TRP A 402 -2.53 -27.43 -13.95
N LYS A 403 -1.56 -27.35 -14.85
CA LYS A 403 -0.83 -28.49 -15.42
C LYS A 403 0.65 -28.42 -15.05
N PRO A 404 1.34 -29.56 -14.92
CA PRO A 404 2.79 -29.61 -14.86
C PRO A 404 3.41 -28.89 -16.04
N TRP A 405 4.56 -28.24 -15.85
CA TRP A 405 5.30 -27.63 -16.94
C TRP A 405 5.73 -28.67 -17.95
N THR A 406 5.72 -28.33 -19.23
CA THR A 406 6.11 -29.24 -20.31
C THR A 406 7.33 -28.73 -21.05
N ARG A 407 8.19 -29.69 -21.51
CA ARG A 407 9.37 -29.40 -22.31
C ARG A 407 9.02 -29.13 -23.76
N ASP A 408 8.20 -30.02 -24.34
CA ASP A 408 7.83 -30.06 -25.76
C ASP A 408 6.32 -29.92 -25.95
N ASN A 409 5.78 -28.92 -25.30
CA ASN A 409 4.33 -28.65 -25.22
C ASN A 409 3.66 -28.53 -26.61
N LEU A 410 4.40 -28.20 -27.65
CA LEU A 410 3.83 -27.65 -28.84
C LEU A 410 3.62 -28.68 -29.95
N ALA A 411 4.13 -29.90 -29.79
CA ALA A 411 3.90 -30.98 -30.75
C ALA A 411 2.55 -31.72 -30.53
N GLN A 412 1.87 -31.46 -29.45
CA GLN A 412 0.74 -32.27 -28.97
C GLN A 412 -0.64 -31.61 -29.13
N PHE A 413 -0.70 -30.34 -29.55
CA PHE A 413 -1.96 -29.61 -29.60
C PHE A 413 -2.54 -29.52 -31.02
N PRO A 414 -3.88 -29.71 -31.15
CA PRO A 414 -4.55 -29.54 -32.46
C PRO A 414 -4.59 -28.04 -32.84
N MET A 415 -4.84 -27.78 -34.13
CA MET A 415 -5.07 -26.44 -34.65
C MET A 415 -6.28 -25.78 -33.95
N GLY A 416 -6.17 -24.47 -33.64
CA GLY A 416 -7.25 -23.68 -33.05
C GLY A 416 -6.87 -22.99 -31.75
N ASN A 417 -7.86 -22.72 -30.93
CA ASN A 417 -7.65 -22.15 -29.59
C ASN A 417 -7.19 -23.24 -28.61
N VAL A 418 -6.01 -23.03 -28.05
CA VAL A 418 -5.35 -24.02 -27.19
C VAL A 418 -5.20 -23.41 -25.78
N THR A 419 -5.58 -24.18 -24.77
CA THR A 419 -5.43 -23.84 -23.35
C THR A 419 -4.64 -24.93 -22.65
N TYR A 420 -3.54 -24.57 -22.00
CA TYR A 420 -2.72 -25.50 -21.22
C TYR A 420 -2.05 -24.75 -20.05
N PRO A 421 -2.80 -24.36 -19.00
CA PRO A 421 -2.30 -23.49 -17.94
C PRO A 421 -1.13 -24.11 -17.19
N GLN A 422 0.02 -23.44 -17.20
CA GLN A 422 1.21 -23.81 -16.44
C GLN A 422 1.51 -22.68 -15.46
N PRO A 423 1.45 -22.89 -14.13
CA PRO A 423 1.53 -21.80 -13.18
C PRO A 423 2.94 -21.22 -13.11
N MET A 424 3.03 -19.90 -13.06
CA MET A 424 4.19 -19.12 -12.60
C MET A 424 3.68 -18.14 -11.53
N LEU A 425 4.15 -18.25 -10.27
CA LEU A 425 3.91 -17.23 -9.27
C LEU A 425 4.81 -16.05 -9.60
N SER A 426 4.23 -15.03 -10.19
CA SER A 426 4.96 -14.00 -10.92
C SER A 426 5.03 -12.66 -10.18
N ASP A 427 4.18 -12.46 -9.15
CA ASP A 427 4.11 -11.21 -8.42
C ASP A 427 3.49 -11.44 -7.03
N ILE A 428 3.88 -10.63 -6.03
CA ILE A 428 3.43 -10.73 -4.63
C ILE A 428 3.18 -9.35 -4.08
N GLU A 429 1.92 -9.05 -3.79
CA GLU A 429 1.54 -7.85 -3.06
C GLU A 429 1.20 -8.13 -1.60
N ILE A 430 1.57 -7.22 -0.70
CA ILE A 430 1.36 -7.39 0.73
C ILE A 430 0.27 -6.44 1.21
N GLU A 431 -0.81 -6.99 1.73
CA GLU A 431 -1.98 -6.28 2.24
C GLU A 431 -1.68 -5.44 3.50
N ARG A 432 -2.60 -4.53 3.85
CA ARG A 432 -2.52 -3.68 5.06
C ARG A 432 -2.34 -4.47 6.34
N ASP A 433 -2.95 -5.63 6.43
CA ASP A 433 -2.88 -6.56 7.58
C ASP A 433 -1.70 -7.54 7.52
N GLY A 434 -0.90 -7.45 6.46
CA GLY A 434 0.24 -8.33 6.20
C GLY A 434 -0.14 -9.64 5.50
N GLY A 435 -1.39 -9.85 5.12
CA GLY A 435 -1.80 -10.91 4.20
C GLY A 435 -1.17 -10.71 2.82
N LEU A 436 -1.22 -11.73 1.95
CA LEU A 436 -0.63 -11.66 0.63
C LEU A 436 -1.71 -11.74 -0.46
N VAL A 437 -1.43 -11.09 -1.57
CA VAL A 437 -2.10 -11.34 -2.85
C VAL A 437 -1.04 -11.88 -3.80
N LEU A 438 -1.28 -13.07 -4.35
CA LEU A 438 -0.35 -13.77 -5.21
C LEU A 438 -0.87 -13.74 -6.65
N GLY A 439 -0.07 -13.21 -7.56
CA GLY A 439 -0.35 -13.20 -8.98
C GLY A 439 0.23 -14.43 -9.68
N PHE A 440 -0.62 -15.16 -10.40
CA PHE A 440 -0.21 -16.32 -11.17
C PHE A 440 -0.36 -16.08 -12.66
N ARG A 441 0.76 -16.16 -13.35
CA ARG A 441 0.87 -16.09 -14.80
C ARG A 441 0.81 -17.48 -15.40
N ASP A 442 0.18 -17.61 -16.57
CA ASP A 442 0.23 -18.84 -17.35
C ASP A 442 1.46 -18.85 -18.25
N ARG A 443 2.44 -19.74 -17.95
CA ARG A 443 3.66 -19.92 -18.75
C ARG A 443 3.38 -20.26 -20.21
N PHE A 444 2.30 -20.97 -20.49
CA PHE A 444 1.96 -21.34 -21.85
C PHE A 444 1.73 -20.10 -22.75
N GLY A 445 1.20 -19.02 -22.20
CA GLY A 445 1.05 -17.75 -22.89
C GLY A 445 2.38 -17.04 -23.22
N ASP A 446 3.48 -17.45 -22.60
CA ASP A 446 4.82 -16.96 -22.94
C ASP A 446 5.56 -17.89 -23.91
N GLN A 447 5.08 -19.13 -24.09
CA GLN A 447 5.61 -20.10 -25.02
C GLN A 447 4.91 -20.04 -26.39
N SER A 448 3.76 -19.39 -26.50
CA SER A 448 2.92 -19.35 -27.69
C SER A 448 2.29 -17.97 -27.90
N GLY A 449 1.30 -17.85 -28.76
CA GLY A 449 0.69 -16.55 -29.07
C GLY A 449 -0.56 -16.64 -29.93
N LEU A 450 -0.83 -15.62 -30.72
CA LEU A 450 -1.97 -15.55 -31.64
C LEU A 450 -1.55 -15.92 -33.04
N VAL A 451 -2.09 -17.02 -33.60
CA VAL A 451 -1.81 -17.50 -34.96
C VAL A 451 -0.30 -17.64 -35.21
N ILE A 452 0.38 -18.30 -34.29
CA ILE A 452 1.83 -18.49 -34.33
C ILE A 452 2.15 -19.97 -34.56
N PRO A 453 3.15 -20.32 -35.42
CA PRO A 453 3.61 -21.68 -35.59
C PRO A 453 4.09 -22.25 -34.23
N ASN A 454 3.80 -23.53 -33.98
CA ASN A 454 4.39 -24.20 -32.84
C ASN A 454 5.92 -24.40 -33.03
N ALA A 455 6.60 -25.00 -32.05
CA ALA A 455 8.07 -25.19 -32.13
C ALA A 455 8.53 -26.13 -33.25
N ASN A 456 7.62 -26.90 -33.85
CA ASN A 456 7.87 -27.69 -35.05
C ASN A 456 7.58 -26.86 -36.30
N PRO A 457 8.57 -26.60 -37.18
CA PRO A 457 8.37 -25.83 -38.41
C PRO A 457 7.29 -26.35 -39.35
N SER A 458 6.99 -27.66 -39.26
CA SER A 458 5.91 -28.32 -40.02
C SER A 458 4.63 -28.49 -39.19
N GLY A 459 4.61 -27.96 -37.97
CA GLY A 459 3.48 -28.11 -37.07
C GLY A 459 2.35 -27.12 -37.32
N PRO A 460 1.23 -27.30 -36.64
CA PRO A 460 0.09 -26.41 -36.79
C PRO A 460 0.37 -25.00 -36.27
N VAL A 461 -0.44 -24.06 -36.71
CA VAL A 461 -0.53 -22.71 -36.20
C VAL A 461 -1.50 -22.70 -35.01
N GLU A 462 -1.14 -22.07 -33.92
CA GLU A 462 -1.87 -22.05 -32.67
C GLU A 462 -2.33 -20.65 -32.29
N SER A 463 -3.46 -20.59 -31.63
CA SER A 463 -3.90 -19.39 -30.90
C SER A 463 -4.11 -19.77 -29.43
N THR A 464 -3.33 -19.19 -28.55
CA THR A 464 -3.37 -19.52 -27.12
C THR A 464 -4.41 -18.70 -26.41
N VAL A 465 -5.15 -19.36 -25.51
CA VAL A 465 -5.95 -18.71 -24.46
C VAL A 465 -5.32 -19.04 -23.12
N THR A 466 -4.83 -18.03 -22.44
CA THR A 466 -4.19 -18.18 -21.12
C THR A 466 -5.21 -18.39 -20.00
N GLY A 467 -4.75 -19.02 -18.92
CA GLY A 467 -5.52 -19.23 -17.70
C GLY A 467 -4.68 -18.93 -16.46
N GLY A 468 -4.40 -17.66 -16.18
CA GLY A 468 -3.76 -17.21 -14.94
C GLY A 468 -4.74 -17.04 -13.78
N ASP A 469 -4.27 -16.56 -12.63
CA ASP A 469 -5.06 -16.53 -11.40
C ASP A 469 -4.59 -15.42 -10.43
N ILE A 470 -5.44 -15.04 -9.49
CA ILE A 470 -5.11 -14.13 -8.38
C ILE A 470 -5.58 -14.78 -7.09
N ILE A 471 -4.68 -15.05 -6.16
CA ILE A 471 -4.95 -15.80 -4.94
C ILE A 471 -4.77 -14.93 -3.70
N LYS A 472 -5.70 -15.02 -2.76
CA LYS A 472 -5.58 -14.41 -1.43
C LYS A 472 -4.94 -15.38 -0.44
N VAL A 473 -3.99 -14.86 0.35
CA VAL A 473 -3.45 -15.56 1.52
C VAL A 473 -3.62 -14.66 2.74
N CYS A 474 -4.44 -15.09 3.67
CA CYS A 474 -4.71 -14.34 4.89
C CYS A 474 -3.61 -14.55 5.93
N ARG A 475 -3.25 -13.48 6.64
CA ARG A 475 -2.34 -13.55 7.78
C ARG A 475 -3.12 -13.43 9.09
N LYS A 476 -2.83 -14.27 10.06
CA LYS A 476 -3.42 -14.22 11.40
C LYS A 476 -2.53 -13.46 12.39
N SER A 477 -3.09 -13.11 13.54
CA SER A 477 -2.38 -12.39 14.61
C SER A 477 -1.17 -13.14 15.17
N ASP A 478 -1.15 -14.48 15.07
CA ASP A 478 -0.01 -15.32 15.42
C ASP A 478 1.06 -15.40 14.32
N SER A 479 0.90 -14.59 13.25
CA SER A 479 1.77 -14.52 12.08
C SER A 479 1.76 -15.77 11.18
N THR A 480 0.76 -16.64 11.31
CA THR A 480 0.53 -17.75 10.37
C THR A 480 -0.19 -17.27 9.11
N TYR A 481 0.09 -17.96 7.99
CA TYR A 481 -0.49 -17.66 6.68
C TYR A 481 -1.44 -18.79 6.26
N HIS A 482 -2.59 -18.42 5.73
CA HIS A 482 -3.67 -19.34 5.38
C HIS A 482 -4.19 -19.08 3.98
N TRP A 483 -4.18 -20.11 3.16
CA TRP A 483 -4.66 -20.07 1.78
C TRP A 483 -6.17 -19.81 1.75
N GLU A 484 -6.63 -19.10 0.73
CA GLU A 484 -8.05 -18.81 0.53
C GLU A 484 -8.92 -20.08 0.50
N GLY A 485 -10.14 -19.95 1.03
CA GLY A 485 -11.09 -21.06 1.16
C GLY A 485 -10.85 -21.94 2.39
N SER A 486 -9.79 -21.72 3.16
CA SER A 486 -9.62 -22.33 4.49
C SER A 486 -10.56 -21.66 5.52
N ALA A 487 -10.71 -22.30 6.70
CA ALA A 487 -11.50 -21.73 7.79
C ALA A 487 -10.96 -20.36 8.27
N ASP A 488 -9.65 -20.18 8.16
CA ASP A 488 -8.94 -18.96 8.58
C ASP A 488 -8.79 -17.90 7.46
N CYS A 489 -9.16 -18.24 6.23
CA CYS A 489 -9.21 -17.35 5.08
C CYS A 489 -10.46 -17.63 4.22
N PRO A 490 -11.66 -17.41 4.76
CA PRO A 490 -12.90 -17.72 4.06
C PRO A 490 -13.12 -16.77 2.89
N ARG A 491 -13.58 -17.28 1.77
CA ARG A 491 -13.93 -16.50 0.57
C ARG A 491 -15.17 -15.64 0.82
N PRO A 492 -15.14 -14.33 0.59
CA PRO A 492 -16.24 -13.44 1.01
C PRO A 492 -17.54 -13.66 0.26
N ARG A 493 -17.49 -14.19 -0.97
CA ARG A 493 -18.68 -14.44 -1.80
C ARG A 493 -19.01 -15.92 -1.97
N GLY A 494 -18.25 -16.81 -1.33
CA GLY A 494 -18.30 -18.24 -1.62
C GLY A 494 -17.74 -18.55 -3.02
N GLY A 495 -17.96 -19.75 -3.52
CA GLY A 495 -17.41 -20.18 -4.81
C GLY A 495 -15.99 -20.74 -4.70
N ASN A 496 -15.28 -20.80 -5.83
CA ASN A 496 -13.97 -21.43 -5.91
C ASN A 496 -12.80 -20.49 -5.68
N GLU A 497 -13.04 -19.18 -5.69
CA GLU A 497 -12.02 -18.12 -5.69
C GLU A 497 -12.35 -17.01 -4.70
N TRP A 498 -11.31 -16.33 -4.18
CA TRP A 498 -11.45 -15.06 -3.47
C TRP A 498 -11.71 -13.92 -4.45
N PHE A 499 -10.84 -13.78 -5.48
CA PHE A 499 -10.95 -12.73 -6.48
C PHE A 499 -11.85 -13.23 -7.64
N THR A 500 -13.08 -12.74 -7.65
CA THR A 500 -14.10 -13.13 -8.62
C THR A 500 -14.30 -12.06 -9.70
N GLY A 501 -14.59 -12.47 -10.92
CA GLY A 501 -14.77 -11.54 -12.04
C GLY A 501 -13.51 -11.29 -12.86
N ASP A 502 -12.50 -12.10 -12.70
CA ASP A 502 -11.36 -12.23 -13.61
C ASP A 502 -11.79 -12.91 -14.92
N THR A 503 -12.91 -12.47 -15.44
CA THR A 503 -13.58 -13.01 -16.60
C THR A 503 -13.48 -12.07 -17.78
N TYR A 504 -13.60 -12.62 -18.98
CA TYR A 504 -13.91 -11.87 -20.19
C TYR A 504 -15.12 -10.94 -19.95
N TYR A 505 -15.14 -9.77 -20.57
CA TYR A 505 -16.14 -8.71 -20.29
C TYR A 505 -17.61 -9.13 -20.44
N THR A 506 -17.92 -10.20 -21.16
CA THR A 506 -19.26 -10.76 -21.23
C THR A 506 -19.60 -11.73 -20.10
N GLY A 507 -18.62 -12.08 -19.27
CA GLY A 507 -18.76 -13.08 -18.20
C GLY A 507 -18.87 -14.53 -18.69
N THR A 508 -18.66 -14.79 -19.97
CA THR A 508 -18.76 -16.11 -20.58
C THR A 508 -17.56 -16.40 -21.49
N GLY A 509 -17.21 -17.66 -21.65
CA GLY A 509 -16.17 -18.10 -22.58
C GLY A 509 -14.77 -18.18 -21.98
N HIS A 510 -14.35 -17.21 -21.17
CA HIS A 510 -13.07 -17.17 -20.47
C HIS A 510 -13.30 -16.69 -19.04
N ARG A 511 -12.85 -17.45 -18.04
CA ARG A 511 -13.08 -17.16 -16.62
C ARG A 511 -11.82 -17.17 -15.75
N GLU A 512 -10.67 -17.36 -16.35
CA GLU A 512 -9.35 -17.37 -15.73
C GLU A 512 -8.46 -16.47 -16.55
N THR A 513 -8.72 -15.17 -16.53
CA THR A 513 -8.15 -14.26 -17.55
C THR A 513 -6.98 -13.43 -17.04
N ALA A 514 -6.58 -13.60 -15.78
CA ALA A 514 -5.44 -12.90 -15.20
C ALA A 514 -4.11 -13.24 -15.87
N TRP A 515 -3.18 -12.27 -15.88
CA TRP A 515 -1.81 -12.44 -16.36
C TRP A 515 -0.76 -12.29 -15.25
N GLY A 516 -1.20 -12.25 -13.99
CA GLY A 516 -0.39 -12.43 -12.80
C GLY A 516 0.41 -11.23 -12.32
N ALA A 517 0.32 -10.07 -12.97
CA ALA A 517 0.88 -8.83 -12.42
C ALA A 517 -0.13 -8.10 -11.56
N LEU A 518 0.31 -7.46 -10.50
CA LEU A 518 -0.50 -6.81 -9.48
C LEU A 518 0.00 -5.38 -9.21
N ALA A 519 -0.88 -4.53 -8.70
CA ALA A 519 -0.48 -3.25 -8.12
C ALA A 519 -1.48 -2.85 -7.01
N LEU A 520 -0.98 -2.62 -5.80
CA LEU A 520 -1.76 -2.44 -4.58
C LEU A 520 -1.46 -1.11 -3.90
N PRO A 521 -2.11 0.00 -4.28
CA PRO A 521 -1.98 1.24 -3.53
C PRO A 521 -2.65 1.12 -2.16
N MET A 522 -1.91 1.39 -1.08
CA MET A 522 -2.36 1.17 0.30
C MET A 522 -3.59 1.99 0.70
N GLN A 523 -3.75 3.18 0.14
CA GLN A 523 -4.89 4.07 0.43
C GLN A 523 -6.14 3.79 -0.41
N GLN A 524 -6.07 2.86 -1.39
CA GLN A 524 -7.21 2.51 -2.25
C GLN A 524 -7.91 1.23 -1.77
N ASP A 525 -9.20 1.10 -2.07
CA ASP A 525 -9.99 -0.10 -1.76
C ASP A 525 -9.99 -1.12 -2.90
N THR A 526 -9.14 -0.91 -3.90
CA THR A 526 -8.98 -1.82 -5.04
C THR A 526 -7.54 -2.23 -5.23
N ILE A 527 -7.36 -3.43 -5.80
CA ILE A 527 -6.10 -3.91 -6.37
C ILE A 527 -6.24 -4.01 -7.89
N ALA A 528 -5.22 -3.59 -8.61
CA ALA A 528 -5.15 -3.74 -10.06
C ALA A 528 -4.40 -5.01 -10.44
N SER A 529 -4.80 -5.64 -11.55
CA SER A 529 -4.09 -6.77 -12.15
C SER A 529 -4.16 -6.72 -13.68
N THR A 530 -3.21 -7.39 -14.33
CA THR A 530 -3.19 -7.50 -15.79
C THR A 530 -4.04 -8.66 -16.29
N PHE A 531 -4.69 -8.47 -17.46
CA PHE A 531 -5.70 -9.38 -18.00
C PHE A 531 -5.66 -9.50 -19.52
N LEU A 532 -6.14 -10.63 -20.03
CA LEU A 532 -6.64 -10.71 -21.39
C LEU A 532 -8.05 -10.09 -21.48
N ASP A 533 -8.33 -9.44 -22.60
CA ASP A 533 -9.65 -8.87 -22.94
C ASP A 533 -10.34 -8.15 -21.76
N PRO A 534 -9.66 -7.19 -21.09
CA PRO A 534 -10.16 -6.56 -19.84
C PRO A 534 -11.41 -5.72 -20.04
N TYR A 535 -11.63 -5.26 -21.27
CA TYR A 535 -12.77 -4.46 -21.69
C TYR A 535 -13.17 -4.83 -23.14
N ARG A 536 -14.23 -4.42 -23.65
CA ARG A 536 -15.00 -4.83 -24.85
C ARG A 536 -14.23 -5.22 -26.12
N THR A 537 -12.93 -5.06 -26.21
CA THR A 537 -12.12 -5.40 -27.38
C THR A 537 -11.52 -6.79 -27.26
N ILE A 538 -11.83 -7.67 -28.20
CA ILE A 538 -11.32 -9.05 -28.25
C ILE A 538 -9.86 -9.07 -28.73
N ASN A 539 -9.06 -10.03 -28.23
CA ASN A 539 -7.63 -10.16 -28.51
C ASN A 539 -6.85 -8.91 -28.07
N SER A 540 -7.18 -8.42 -26.90
CA SER A 540 -6.53 -7.32 -26.22
C SER A 540 -5.91 -7.76 -24.90
N GLY A 541 -5.07 -6.92 -24.34
CA GLY A 541 -4.57 -7.03 -22.98
C GLY A 541 -4.62 -5.69 -22.27
N GLY A 542 -4.76 -5.73 -20.97
CA GLY A 542 -4.84 -4.52 -20.18
C GLY A 542 -4.98 -4.81 -18.70
N THR A 543 -5.64 -3.92 -17.97
CA THR A 543 -5.75 -3.95 -16.53
C THR A 543 -7.19 -4.06 -16.07
N GLY A 544 -7.43 -4.79 -14.98
CA GLY A 544 -8.70 -4.85 -14.26
C GLY A 544 -8.51 -4.53 -12.78
N TRP A 545 -9.58 -4.05 -12.13
CA TRP A 545 -9.56 -3.65 -10.72
C TRP A 545 -10.54 -4.48 -9.90
N PHE A 546 -10.06 -5.04 -8.79
CA PHE A 546 -10.83 -5.81 -7.84
C PHE A 546 -11.02 -5.03 -6.54
N ASP A 547 -12.20 -5.10 -5.96
CA ASP A 547 -12.45 -4.66 -4.59
C ASP A 547 -11.69 -5.56 -3.60
N ARG A 548 -10.88 -4.98 -2.72
CA ARG A 548 -10.00 -5.71 -1.78
C ARG A 548 -10.78 -6.45 -0.69
N THR A 549 -11.97 -5.95 -0.33
CA THR A 549 -12.80 -6.52 0.75
C THR A 549 -13.66 -7.67 0.25
N THR A 550 -14.25 -7.50 -0.92
CA THR A 550 -15.19 -8.48 -1.49
C THR A 550 -14.55 -9.40 -2.53
N GLY A 551 -13.35 -9.08 -2.99
CA GLY A 551 -12.66 -9.79 -4.05
C GLY A 551 -13.31 -9.64 -5.44
N HIS A 552 -14.30 -8.77 -5.61
CA HIS A 552 -15.09 -8.72 -6.84
C HIS A 552 -14.61 -7.65 -7.81
N ARG A 553 -14.62 -8.00 -9.10
CA ARG A 553 -14.48 -7.08 -10.22
C ARG A 553 -15.76 -7.08 -11.06
N ASP A 554 -16.28 -5.92 -11.42
CA ASP A 554 -17.32 -5.81 -12.45
C ASP A 554 -16.66 -5.82 -13.85
N ALA A 555 -16.68 -6.98 -14.49
CA ALA A 555 -16.04 -7.18 -15.79
C ALA A 555 -16.55 -6.25 -16.92
N THR A 556 -17.74 -5.64 -16.73
CA THR A 556 -18.32 -4.72 -17.72
C THR A 556 -17.85 -3.28 -17.58
N ARG A 557 -17.24 -2.92 -16.43
CA ARG A 557 -16.84 -1.53 -16.10
C ARG A 557 -15.39 -1.41 -15.66
N ASP A 558 -14.90 -2.38 -14.88
CA ASP A 558 -13.62 -2.28 -14.17
C ASP A 558 -12.48 -2.89 -14.99
N GLY A 559 -12.32 -2.41 -16.23
CA GLY A 559 -11.27 -2.81 -17.13
C GLY A 559 -10.77 -1.67 -18.00
N PHE A 560 -9.49 -1.74 -18.41
CA PHE A 560 -8.83 -0.80 -19.31
C PHE A 560 -7.93 -1.52 -20.30
N GLY A 561 -8.15 -1.31 -21.61
CA GLY A 561 -7.35 -1.90 -22.69
C GLY A 561 -6.03 -1.14 -22.91
N VAL A 562 -4.92 -1.86 -22.97
CA VAL A 562 -3.56 -1.30 -23.12
C VAL A 562 -2.87 -1.74 -24.41
N VAL A 563 -2.96 -3.02 -24.76
CA VAL A 563 -2.36 -3.62 -25.96
C VAL A 563 -3.41 -4.36 -26.79
N TYR A 564 -3.22 -4.38 -28.10
CA TYR A 564 -4.16 -4.99 -29.05
C TYR A 564 -3.43 -5.87 -30.04
N ALA A 565 -4.09 -6.92 -30.54
CA ALA A 565 -3.54 -7.80 -31.59
C ALA A 565 -3.14 -7.02 -32.87
N THR A 566 -3.87 -5.96 -33.19
CA THR A 566 -3.59 -5.06 -34.31
C THR A 566 -2.25 -4.34 -34.18
N ASP A 567 -1.76 -4.16 -32.95
CA ASP A 567 -0.51 -3.47 -32.64
C ASP A 567 0.68 -4.44 -32.52
N GLY A 568 0.50 -5.72 -32.85
CA GLY A 568 1.51 -6.78 -32.69
C GLY A 568 1.44 -7.48 -31.34
N GLY A 569 0.33 -7.31 -30.58
CA GLY A 569 0.06 -8.04 -29.34
C GLY A 569 -0.16 -9.54 -29.58
N PHE A 570 -0.06 -10.31 -28.50
CA PHE A 570 -0.19 -11.78 -28.52
C PHE A 570 -1.65 -12.29 -28.45
N GLY A 571 -2.64 -11.40 -28.62
CA GLY A 571 -4.06 -11.76 -28.55
C GLY A 571 -4.46 -12.15 -27.12
N LYS A 572 -4.90 -13.42 -26.95
CA LYS A 572 -5.29 -13.97 -25.64
C LYS A 572 -4.14 -14.71 -24.92
N ALA A 573 -2.94 -14.71 -25.49
CA ALA A 573 -1.72 -15.07 -24.81
C ALA A 573 -1.17 -13.86 -24.02
N ASN A 574 -0.19 -14.09 -23.15
CA ASN A 574 0.38 -13.02 -22.33
C ASN A 574 0.94 -11.88 -23.18
N GLY A 575 0.42 -10.67 -23.00
CA GLY A 575 0.81 -9.48 -23.75
C GLY A 575 1.40 -8.37 -22.90
N LEU A 576 1.30 -8.48 -21.56
CA LEU A 576 1.85 -7.55 -20.58
C LEU A 576 2.78 -8.29 -19.62
N GLY A 577 3.76 -7.58 -19.10
CA GLY A 577 4.55 -7.99 -17.95
C GLY A 577 3.95 -7.45 -16.65
N ASP A 578 4.81 -7.04 -15.77
CA ASP A 578 4.47 -6.51 -14.45
C ASP A 578 3.72 -5.18 -14.50
N LEU A 579 3.16 -4.79 -13.36
CA LEU A 579 2.33 -3.59 -13.15
C LEU A 579 2.80 -2.85 -11.91
N GLU A 580 3.35 -1.64 -12.07
CA GLU A 580 3.97 -0.90 -10.98
C GLU A 580 3.29 0.47 -10.77
N LEU A 581 3.30 0.96 -9.53
CA LEU A 581 2.76 2.26 -9.11
C LEU A 581 3.85 3.35 -9.13
N LEU A 582 3.65 4.40 -9.89
CA LEU A 582 4.50 5.59 -9.87
C LEU A 582 4.00 6.57 -8.79
N CYS A 583 4.29 6.25 -7.54
CA CYS A 583 3.88 7.07 -6.41
C CYS A 583 4.78 8.28 -6.22
N ASP A 584 4.21 9.40 -5.78
CA ASP A 584 4.98 10.59 -5.38
C ASP A 584 5.71 10.38 -4.05
N ASP A 585 6.69 11.24 -3.77
CA ASP A 585 7.32 11.29 -2.45
C ASP A 585 6.27 11.55 -1.36
N PRO A 586 6.41 10.93 -0.17
CA PRO A 586 5.48 11.14 0.92
C PRO A 586 5.49 12.59 1.38
N PRO A 587 4.30 13.18 1.66
CA PRO A 587 4.18 14.55 2.12
C PRO A 587 4.68 14.72 3.55
N VAL A 588 4.79 15.98 3.99
CA VAL A 588 5.14 16.38 5.36
C VAL A 588 3.99 17.12 6.02
N GLN A 589 3.95 17.11 7.35
CA GLN A 589 3.00 17.89 8.14
C GLN A 589 3.72 18.60 9.28
N ILE A 590 3.31 19.85 9.56
CA ILE A 590 3.72 20.62 10.74
C ILE A 590 2.49 21.10 11.52
N GLY A 591 2.62 21.29 12.80
CA GLY A 591 1.64 21.80 13.76
C GLY A 591 2.23 21.73 15.16
N ASN A 592 1.48 21.95 16.30
CA ASN A 592 0.05 21.71 16.20
C ASN A 592 -0.82 22.65 17.01
N ARG A 593 -0.33 23.39 18.04
CA ARG A 593 -1.26 23.90 19.04
C ARG A 593 -0.98 25.31 19.52
N VAL A 594 -2.05 26.03 19.80
CA VAL A 594 -2.04 27.27 20.58
C VAL A 594 -2.81 27.04 21.85
N TRP A 595 -2.21 27.31 23.04
CA TRP A 595 -2.80 26.99 24.33
C TRP A 595 -2.73 28.15 25.32
N LEU A 596 -3.57 28.10 26.37
CA LEU A 596 -3.53 28.99 27.53
C LEU A 596 -2.52 28.44 28.54
N ASP A 597 -1.43 29.16 28.77
CA ASP A 597 -0.33 28.81 29.66
C ASP A 597 -0.65 29.28 31.09
N ASP A 598 -0.29 28.51 32.11
CA ASP A 598 -0.37 28.89 33.53
C ASP A 598 0.72 29.89 33.96
N GLY A 599 1.50 30.41 33.04
CA GLY A 599 2.64 31.27 33.26
C GLY A 599 3.96 30.52 33.51
N GLY A 600 3.98 29.21 33.42
CA GLY A 600 5.17 28.38 33.60
C GLY A 600 6.00 28.21 32.31
N GLY A 601 5.46 28.52 31.12
CA GLY A 601 6.11 28.44 29.84
C GLY A 601 6.29 27.03 29.30
N THR A 602 5.67 26.02 29.91
CA THR A 602 5.82 24.61 29.52
C THR A 602 4.48 23.90 29.60
N GLN A 603 4.08 23.24 28.53
CA GLN A 603 2.88 22.38 28.47
C GLN A 603 3.06 21.17 29.38
N ASN A 604 2.45 21.17 30.55
CA ASN A 604 2.62 20.12 31.54
C ASN A 604 1.33 19.49 32.05
N ALA A 605 0.20 19.76 31.41
CA ALA A 605 -1.14 19.32 31.73
C ALA A 605 -1.75 20.00 32.97
N ARG A 606 -1.25 21.13 33.40
CA ARG A 606 -1.91 21.93 34.45
C ARG A 606 -3.23 22.52 33.95
N TYR A 607 -3.94 23.20 34.89
CA TYR A 607 -5.30 23.68 34.65
C TYR A 607 -5.47 24.41 33.30
N ASP A 608 -4.53 25.28 32.95
CA ASP A 608 -4.66 26.16 31.80
C ASP A 608 -4.21 25.46 30.49
N GLU A 609 -3.23 24.54 30.53
CA GLU A 609 -2.64 23.94 29.33
C GLU A 609 -3.52 22.89 28.65
N THR A 610 -4.58 22.45 29.30
CA THR A 610 -5.61 21.64 28.64
C THR A 610 -6.53 22.48 27.77
N LEU A 611 -6.54 23.83 27.95
CA LEU A 611 -7.33 24.75 27.14
C LEU A 611 -6.57 25.16 25.88
N GLY A 612 -7.07 24.73 24.73
CA GLY A 612 -6.69 25.30 23.44
C GLY A 612 -7.36 26.66 23.23
N ILE A 613 -6.70 27.55 22.52
CA ILE A 613 -7.26 28.86 22.14
C ILE A 613 -7.75 28.79 20.70
N GLU A 614 -9.06 28.87 20.53
CA GLU A 614 -9.74 28.84 19.22
C GLU A 614 -9.58 30.18 18.47
N GLY A 615 -9.62 30.13 17.14
CA GLY A 615 -9.74 31.31 16.29
C GLY A 615 -8.46 32.10 16.06
N VAL A 616 -7.33 31.70 16.64
CA VAL A 616 -6.03 32.32 16.36
C VAL A 616 -5.68 32.11 14.89
N THR A 617 -5.40 33.20 14.17
CA THR A 617 -4.97 33.08 12.78
C THR A 617 -3.52 32.65 12.72
N VAL A 618 -3.26 31.54 12.02
CA VAL A 618 -1.92 30.97 11.80
C VAL A 618 -1.59 31.07 10.32
N THR A 619 -0.50 31.77 10.00
CA THR A 619 -0.08 32.05 8.62
C THR A 619 1.26 31.41 8.34
N LEU A 620 1.30 30.52 7.35
CA LEU A 620 2.52 29.90 6.82
C LEU A 620 3.12 30.82 5.76
N LYS A 621 4.40 31.20 5.92
CA LYS A 621 5.15 32.03 4.99
C LYS A 621 6.41 31.31 4.53
N ASP A 622 6.76 31.45 3.25
CA ASP A 622 8.03 30.93 2.72
C ASP A 622 9.23 31.82 3.14
N SER A 623 10.44 31.39 2.79
CA SER A 623 11.68 32.10 3.13
C SER A 623 11.78 33.54 2.56
N THR A 624 10.91 33.88 1.60
CA THR A 624 10.82 35.24 1.05
C THR A 624 9.81 36.12 1.79
N GLY A 625 9.06 35.56 2.74
CA GLY A 625 7.97 36.20 3.46
C GLY A 625 6.63 36.20 2.73
N ARG A 626 6.51 35.47 1.61
CA ARG A 626 5.24 35.31 0.87
C ARG A 626 4.36 34.33 1.63
N VAL A 627 3.08 34.68 1.75
CA VAL A 627 2.06 33.80 2.35
C VAL A 627 1.85 32.57 1.45
N VAL A 628 2.02 31.38 2.02
CA VAL A 628 1.75 30.09 1.38
C VAL A 628 0.33 29.63 1.70
N ALA A 629 -0.05 29.66 3.00
CA ALA A 629 -1.37 29.29 3.46
C ALA A 629 -1.73 30.03 4.74
N THR A 630 -3.02 30.08 5.08
CA THR A 630 -3.54 30.63 6.33
C THR A 630 -4.63 29.73 6.87
N LYS A 631 -4.58 29.44 8.18
CA LYS A 631 -5.58 28.68 8.93
C LYS A 631 -5.98 29.40 10.21
N LYS A 632 -7.01 28.90 10.86
CA LYS A 632 -7.36 29.27 12.23
C LYS A 632 -7.30 28.04 13.11
N THR A 633 -6.90 28.25 14.36
CA THR A 633 -6.96 27.19 15.36
C THR A 633 -8.42 26.76 15.60
N ASP A 634 -8.64 25.48 15.82
CA ASP A 634 -9.94 24.91 16.18
C ASP A 634 -10.24 25.05 17.68
N ALA A 635 -11.35 24.48 18.14
CA ALA A 635 -11.80 24.52 19.53
C ALA A 635 -10.82 23.86 20.53
N LYS A 636 -9.87 23.05 20.04
CA LYS A 636 -8.78 22.48 20.85
C LYS A 636 -7.49 23.30 20.74
N GLY A 637 -7.53 24.42 20.03
CA GLY A 637 -6.36 25.22 19.72
C GLY A 637 -5.46 24.59 18.64
N GLU A 638 -5.92 23.56 17.93
CA GLU A 638 -5.08 22.81 16.99
C GLU A 638 -5.09 23.45 15.59
N TYR A 639 -3.94 23.34 14.93
CA TYR A 639 -3.75 23.69 13.51
C TYR A 639 -2.73 22.76 12.88
N TYR A 640 -2.89 22.46 11.58
CA TYR A 640 -1.96 21.63 10.83
C TYR A 640 -1.79 22.15 9.41
N PHE A 641 -0.53 22.27 8.94
CA PHE A 641 -0.21 22.51 7.54
C PHE A 641 0.41 21.27 6.92
N ASP A 642 0.03 20.95 5.69
CA ASP A 642 0.56 19.82 4.92
C ASP A 642 0.65 20.15 3.41
N HIS A 643 0.92 19.14 2.59
CA HIS A 643 1.06 19.31 1.13
C HIS A 643 -0.17 19.93 0.45
N ARG A 644 -1.36 19.76 1.01
CA ARG A 644 -2.61 20.36 0.48
C ARG A 644 -2.60 21.88 0.64
N ASP A 645 -1.82 22.39 1.56
CA ASP A 645 -1.61 23.80 1.82
C ASP A 645 -0.37 24.36 1.08
N GLY A 646 0.38 23.51 0.37
CA GLY A 646 1.61 23.89 -0.33
C GLY A 646 2.89 23.71 0.50
N LEU A 647 2.82 22.99 1.62
CA LEU A 647 4.00 22.65 2.43
C LEU A 647 4.89 21.64 1.67
N LEU A 648 6.19 21.91 1.63
CA LEU A 648 7.18 21.05 0.97
C LEU A 648 8.21 20.51 1.98
N PRO A 649 8.81 19.34 1.73
CA PRO A 649 9.87 18.81 2.58
C PRO A 649 11.18 19.59 2.43
N ASN A 650 12.06 19.48 3.43
CA ASN A 650 13.39 20.08 3.46
C ASN A 650 13.39 21.58 3.11
N THR A 651 12.39 22.32 3.58
CA THR A 651 12.15 23.71 3.18
C THR A 651 11.96 24.60 4.42
N ASP A 652 12.54 25.81 4.37
CA ASP A 652 12.43 26.78 5.45
C ASP A 652 11.13 27.56 5.36
N TYR A 653 10.43 27.66 6.50
CA TYR A 653 9.19 28.41 6.66
C TYR A 653 9.21 29.26 7.92
N THR A 654 8.33 30.26 7.92
CA THR A 654 7.95 31.04 9.08
C THR A 654 6.46 30.85 9.34
N VAL A 655 6.10 30.50 10.57
CA VAL A 655 4.71 30.41 11.04
C VAL A 655 4.42 31.58 11.92
N GLU A 656 3.49 32.43 11.52
CA GLU A 656 3.06 33.62 12.26
C GLU A 656 1.70 33.36 12.89
N PHE A 657 1.60 33.61 14.20
CA PHE A 657 0.39 33.51 14.99
C PHE A 657 -0.14 34.91 15.26
N ASP A 658 -1.42 35.16 14.97
CA ASP A 658 -2.10 36.43 15.25
C ASP A 658 -3.22 36.22 16.27
N LYS A 659 -2.97 36.64 17.52
CA LYS A 659 -3.94 36.52 18.62
C LYS A 659 -5.13 37.49 18.52
N SER A 660 -5.05 38.52 17.66
CA SER A 660 -6.12 39.49 17.52
C SER A 660 -7.45 38.89 17.04
N THR A 661 -7.40 37.69 16.48
CA THR A 661 -8.55 36.95 15.96
C THR A 661 -9.01 35.82 16.91
N ALA A 662 -8.37 35.66 18.08
CA ALA A 662 -8.70 34.61 19.03
C ALA A 662 -10.12 34.71 19.56
N ASP A 663 -10.78 33.58 19.71
CA ASP A 663 -12.03 33.47 20.44
C ASP A 663 -11.74 33.24 21.93
N THR A 664 -12.02 34.25 22.73
CA THR A 664 -11.80 34.21 24.18
C THR A 664 -13.07 33.85 24.97
N SER A 665 -14.17 33.55 24.30
CA SER A 665 -15.47 33.30 24.94
C SER A 665 -15.46 32.08 25.88
N ASN A 666 -14.61 31.10 25.59
CA ASN A 666 -14.47 29.87 26.36
C ASN A 666 -13.31 29.90 27.38
N LEU A 667 -12.57 31.01 27.44
CA LEU A 667 -11.47 31.14 28.39
C LEU A 667 -11.96 31.47 29.81
N PRO A 668 -11.30 30.94 30.85
CA PRO A 668 -11.72 31.16 32.24
C PRO A 668 -11.55 32.62 32.67
N GLY A 669 -12.30 33.07 33.72
CA GLY A 669 -12.09 34.36 34.35
C GLY A 669 -12.48 35.58 33.52
N GLY A 670 -13.10 35.42 32.35
CA GLY A 670 -13.45 36.53 31.46
C GLY A 670 -12.24 37.17 30.76
N ILE A 671 -11.20 36.38 30.53
CA ILE A 671 -9.99 36.77 29.81
C ILE A 671 -10.38 37.33 28.42
N THR A 672 -9.84 38.48 28.07
CA THR A 672 -10.01 39.14 26.77
C THR A 672 -8.72 39.04 25.97
N ILE A 673 -8.78 39.38 24.68
CA ILE A 673 -7.57 39.41 23.80
C ILE A 673 -6.52 40.38 24.39
N ALA A 674 -6.94 41.48 25.02
CA ALA A 674 -6.02 42.46 25.62
C ALA A 674 -5.27 41.92 26.83
N ASP A 675 -5.81 40.92 27.53
CA ASP A 675 -5.18 40.30 28.67
C ASP A 675 -4.20 39.20 28.29
N LEU A 676 -4.26 38.69 27.05
CA LEU A 676 -3.39 37.64 26.56
C LEU A 676 -1.99 38.16 26.19
N MET A 677 -0.98 37.54 26.74
CA MET A 677 0.43 37.78 26.44
C MET A 677 1.08 36.51 25.90
N TRP A 678 1.99 36.65 24.93
CA TRP A 678 2.72 35.51 24.42
C TRP A 678 3.68 34.94 25.46
N THR A 679 3.67 33.63 25.64
CA THR A 679 4.68 32.91 26.40
C THR A 679 6.01 32.96 25.65
N ARG A 680 7.09 33.27 26.36
CA ARG A 680 8.45 33.16 25.78
C ARG A 680 8.88 31.70 25.79
N THR A 681 9.70 31.32 24.82
CA THR A 681 10.28 29.99 24.78
C THR A 681 11.03 29.68 26.07
N THR A 682 10.58 28.68 26.80
CA THR A 682 11.20 28.18 28.02
C THR A 682 11.20 26.64 28.03
N GLY A 683 12.22 26.07 28.64
CA GLY A 683 12.38 24.61 28.66
C GLY A 683 13.18 24.09 27.45
N SER A 684 13.54 22.81 27.53
CA SER A 684 14.39 22.15 26.52
C SER A 684 13.67 21.03 25.75
N ASN A 685 12.38 20.81 26.04
CA ASN A 685 11.60 19.78 25.35
C ASN A 685 10.70 20.42 24.29
N PRO A 686 11.02 20.31 22.99
CA PRO A 686 10.25 20.90 21.91
C PRO A 686 8.77 20.53 21.94
N ALA A 687 8.44 19.30 22.34
CA ALA A 687 7.05 18.81 22.43
C ALA A 687 6.20 19.49 23.51
N THR A 688 6.77 20.33 24.39
CA THR A 688 6.07 20.92 25.53
C THR A 688 6.43 22.37 25.81
N ASN A 689 7.28 23.02 25.03
CA ASN A 689 7.60 24.44 25.16
C ASN A 689 6.82 25.29 24.13
N SER A 690 6.86 26.59 24.27
CA SER A 690 6.39 27.52 23.22
C SER A 690 7.51 27.81 22.24
N ASP A 691 7.28 27.66 20.93
CA ASP A 691 8.25 27.96 19.88
C ASP A 691 8.08 29.36 19.29
N ALA A 692 6.94 29.99 19.58
CA ALA A 692 6.60 31.29 19.02
C ALA A 692 7.21 32.43 19.83
N GLU A 693 8.13 33.18 19.21
CA GLU A 693 8.71 34.39 19.78
C GLU A 693 7.84 35.62 19.45
N PRO A 694 7.48 36.43 20.45
CA PRO A 694 6.70 37.66 20.24
C PRO A 694 7.38 38.62 19.28
N ALA A 695 6.60 39.25 18.42
CA ALA A 695 7.12 40.24 17.48
C ALA A 695 7.81 41.41 18.23
N GLY A 696 9.07 41.66 17.88
CA GLY A 696 9.90 42.69 18.54
C GLY A 696 10.26 42.40 20.00
N GLY A 697 10.00 41.19 20.49
CA GLY A 697 10.23 40.78 21.90
C GLY A 697 9.18 41.32 22.88
N ASP A 698 8.07 41.85 22.38
CA ASP A 698 6.97 42.38 23.18
C ASP A 698 5.89 41.30 23.35
N GLU A 699 5.74 40.78 24.56
CA GLU A 699 4.74 39.75 24.87
C GLU A 699 3.30 40.19 24.60
N GLN A 700 3.03 41.50 24.59
CA GLN A 700 1.73 42.05 24.22
C GLN A 700 1.53 42.24 22.71
N ALA A 701 2.56 42.06 21.90
CA ALA A 701 2.44 42.18 20.44
C ALA A 701 1.24 41.39 19.90
N PRO A 702 0.57 41.84 18.84
CA PRO A 702 -0.54 41.11 18.24
C PRO A 702 -0.09 39.77 17.64
N THR A 703 1.17 39.65 17.24
CA THR A 703 1.71 38.47 16.55
C THR A 703 2.94 37.91 17.26
N ALA A 704 3.12 36.59 17.12
CA ALA A 704 4.34 35.88 17.43
C ALA A 704 4.76 35.00 16.25
N VAL A 705 6.03 34.62 16.18
CA VAL A 705 6.61 33.95 15.01
C VAL A 705 7.44 32.77 15.46
N ALA A 706 7.18 31.59 14.86
CA ALA A 706 8.05 30.43 14.94
C ALA A 706 8.74 30.19 13.59
N ARG A 707 9.96 29.69 13.63
CA ARG A 707 10.74 29.32 12.42
C ARG A 707 10.89 27.82 12.40
N VAL A 708 10.67 27.22 11.24
CA VAL A 708 10.78 25.79 11.06
C VAL A 708 11.44 25.45 9.73
N THR A 709 12.32 24.46 9.74
CA THR A 709 12.76 23.76 8.53
C THR A 709 12.06 22.43 8.51
N THR A 710 11.19 22.19 7.54
CA THR A 710 10.49 20.91 7.41
C THR A 710 11.49 19.77 7.24
N GLY A 711 11.21 18.62 7.80
CA GLY A 711 12.04 17.44 7.66
C GLY A 711 11.98 16.82 6.25
N PRO A 712 12.64 15.68 6.05
CA PRO A 712 12.60 14.93 4.80
C PRO A 712 11.19 14.44 4.47
N PRO A 713 10.94 13.99 3.23
CA PRO A 713 9.65 13.40 2.86
C PRO A 713 9.15 12.38 3.88
N GLY A 714 7.87 12.49 4.26
CA GLY A 714 7.23 11.64 5.26
C GLY A 714 7.33 12.10 6.70
N SER A 715 8.11 13.14 7.01
CA SER A 715 8.24 13.64 8.38
C SER A 715 6.98 14.36 8.86
N VAL A 716 6.71 14.20 10.15
CA VAL A 716 5.63 14.87 10.88
C VAL A 716 6.27 15.59 12.05
N ASP A 717 6.04 16.89 12.16
CA ASP A 717 6.50 17.74 13.25
C ASP A 717 5.27 18.41 13.89
N HIS A 718 4.85 17.89 15.03
CA HIS A 718 3.73 18.41 15.83
C HIS A 718 4.22 19.10 17.09
N ASP A 719 5.46 19.54 17.10
CA ASP A 719 6.09 20.21 18.22
C ASP A 719 6.17 21.74 18.01
N LEU A 720 5.51 22.29 16.97
CA LEU A 720 5.53 23.71 16.64
C LEU A 720 4.35 24.43 17.30
N ASP A 721 4.55 24.90 18.51
CA ASP A 721 3.52 25.35 19.43
C ASP A 721 3.62 26.82 19.84
N ALA A 722 2.50 27.40 20.27
CA ALA A 722 2.46 28.75 20.80
C ALA A 722 1.64 28.84 22.09
N GLY A 723 2.30 29.20 23.18
CA GLY A 723 1.64 29.47 24.46
C GLY A 723 1.24 30.95 24.61
N MET A 724 0.11 31.18 25.27
CA MET A 724 -0.30 32.51 25.73
C MET A 724 -0.75 32.43 27.19
N TRP A 725 -0.35 33.38 28.00
CA TRP A 725 -0.80 33.51 29.41
C TRP A 725 -1.57 34.82 29.63
N ALA A 726 -2.44 34.82 30.61
CA ALA A 726 -3.18 36.04 30.99
C ALA A 726 -2.46 36.78 32.09
N GLY A 727 -2.12 38.05 31.86
CA GLY A 727 -1.59 38.93 32.89
C GLY A 727 -2.66 39.15 33.99
N THR A 728 -2.30 38.96 35.24
CA THR A 728 -3.16 39.24 36.42
C THR A 728 -3.30 40.74 36.65
#